data_43701c1943438648fbd2c1af721d6726
#
_entry.id   43701c1943438648fbd2c1af721d6726
#
_cell.length_a   1.000
_cell.length_b   1.000
_cell.length_c   1.000
_cell.angle_alpha   90.00
_cell.angle_beta   90.00
_cell.angle_gamma   90.00
#
_symmetry.space_group_name_H-M   'P 1'
#
loop_
_entity.id
_entity.type
_entity.pdbx_description
1 polymer ?
#
loop_
_entity_poly.entity_id
_entity_poly.type
_entity_poly.pdbx_seq_one_letter_code
_entity_poly.pdbx_strand_id
1 'polypeptide(L)'
;MNQDELSLHTPLMRQYLAAKAAHPDVLLFFRMGDFYELFYEDARKAARLLDITLTQRGQSAGQPIPMAGVPYHAVENYLAKLVRLGESVAICEQIGDPALAKGPVERKVVRIVTPGTVTDAALLEERRDNLLLAIAAGAHGSYGLAWVDLSSGRFLLSEVPSAETLAAELARLQPAETLVGEDVAWPKLVSALPGLRKRPPWHFDSDAARRELNRFFGTRDLSGFGIDNLPLAIAAAGCLLGYVEETQKSALPHLSGMAVESASETIALDAATRRNLELDTHPSGRIEHTLLGVLDETVTPMGARLLRRWLNRPLRSRDTLRRRHQAIGALIETRRHEPLREQLRGIGDLERILARIALRSARPRDLSTLRDGLAAAPALRASISLLDSPLLHDLVNGIGDHAATADLLKRHIVEQPPVLLRDGGIIADGYDAELDELRRLATHADQYLVELEEREKAASGIPTLKVGYNRVHGYYIEISKAQSDKAPTRYTRRQTTKNAERYITEELKTFEDKVLSAKERSLMRERALYESLLDTLTEQLEPLKHAAASMAELDVLCTLAERAEALDWSAPQLTDEAGLLIERGRHPVVEKVRDEPFEPNDLVLDDHRRMLVITGPNMGGKSTYMRQNALIVLLAHIGSYVPASRAVIGPIDRIFTRIGAGDDLSRGQSTFMVEMSETANILHNATPQSLVLMDEVGRGTSTYDGLALARAAAVHLAANSKAYTLFATHYFELTELAAEYPSIANVHLDAVEYGDQLVFMHAVKEGPANRSFGLQVAALAGLPKSVIADARKTLAQLENGMHGHTVKPSLQHEPSPQLGLFAPPEPSAAERALQDVDPDALTPREALDVLYRLKALV
;
A
#
# COMPACT_ATOMS: atom_id res chain seq x y z
N MET A 1 -26.00 -21.74 -19.00
CA MET A 1 -26.73 -23.03 -18.83
C MET A 1 -28.19 -22.79 -19.09
N ASN A 2 -28.81 -23.61 -19.97
CA ASN A 2 -30.26 -23.56 -20.25
C ASN A 2 -31.07 -24.10 -19.05
N GLN A 3 -32.33 -23.66 -18.90
CA GLN A 3 -33.25 -24.14 -17.86
C GLN A 3 -33.39 -25.69 -17.84
N ASP A 4 -33.33 -26.32 -18.98
CA ASP A 4 -33.39 -27.77 -19.14
C ASP A 4 -32.17 -28.51 -18.58
N GLU A 5 -30.97 -27.94 -18.73
CA GLU A 5 -29.73 -28.47 -18.14
C GLU A 5 -29.74 -28.37 -16.59
N LEU A 6 -30.25 -27.27 -16.06
CA LEU A 6 -30.41 -27.09 -14.62
C LEU A 6 -31.37 -28.09 -13.99
N SER A 7 -32.39 -28.56 -14.75
CA SER A 7 -33.36 -29.54 -14.26
C SER A 7 -32.76 -30.91 -13.92
N LEU A 8 -31.64 -31.27 -14.55
CA LEU A 8 -30.91 -32.54 -14.36
C LEU A 8 -30.13 -32.57 -13.00
N HIS A 9 -29.93 -31.42 -12.39
CA HIS A 9 -29.18 -31.31 -11.14
C HIS A 9 -30.09 -31.41 -9.91
N THR A 10 -29.50 -31.85 -8.78
CA THR A 10 -30.18 -31.84 -7.47
C THR A 10 -30.57 -30.43 -7.06
N PRO A 11 -31.63 -30.23 -6.25
CA PRO A 11 -32.06 -28.88 -5.86
C PRO A 11 -30.93 -28.02 -5.26
N LEU A 12 -30.02 -28.63 -4.50
CA LEU A 12 -28.84 -27.96 -3.92
C LEU A 12 -27.85 -27.51 -5.00
N MET A 13 -27.54 -28.40 -5.95
CA MET A 13 -26.62 -28.07 -7.04
C MET A 13 -27.19 -27.03 -7.99
N ARG A 14 -28.51 -26.97 -8.13
CA ARG A 14 -29.17 -25.86 -8.87
C ARG A 14 -28.91 -24.50 -8.23
N GLN A 15 -29.01 -24.42 -6.89
CA GLN A 15 -28.68 -23.17 -6.17
C GLN A 15 -27.21 -22.79 -6.35
N TYR A 16 -26.29 -23.76 -6.23
CA TYR A 16 -24.86 -23.53 -6.44
C TYR A 16 -24.56 -23.04 -7.86
N LEU A 17 -25.07 -23.74 -8.86
CA LEU A 17 -24.82 -23.41 -10.27
C LEU A 17 -25.42 -22.06 -10.67
N ALA A 18 -26.60 -21.72 -10.13
CA ALA A 18 -27.21 -20.40 -10.33
C ALA A 18 -26.36 -19.28 -9.71
N ALA A 19 -25.89 -19.47 -8.48
CA ALA A 19 -24.99 -18.53 -7.82
C ALA A 19 -23.64 -18.40 -8.57
N LYS A 20 -23.10 -19.54 -9.06
CA LYS A 20 -21.86 -19.54 -9.86
C LYS A 20 -22.02 -18.87 -11.21
N ALA A 21 -23.15 -19.04 -11.88
CA ALA A 21 -23.45 -18.39 -13.17
C ALA A 21 -23.53 -16.85 -13.04
N ALA A 22 -23.98 -16.35 -11.88
CA ALA A 22 -23.96 -14.91 -11.58
C ALA A 22 -22.54 -14.35 -11.28
N HIS A 23 -21.60 -15.22 -10.89
CA HIS A 23 -20.23 -14.85 -10.51
C HIS A 23 -19.21 -15.84 -11.12
N PRO A 24 -19.06 -15.92 -12.47
CA PRO A 24 -18.30 -16.96 -13.13
C PRO A 24 -16.81 -16.96 -12.78
N ASP A 25 -16.21 -15.78 -12.59
CA ASP A 25 -14.77 -15.59 -12.39
C ASP A 25 -14.34 -15.59 -10.91
N VAL A 26 -15.29 -15.76 -9.97
CA VAL A 26 -15.07 -15.68 -8.54
C VAL A 26 -15.23 -17.06 -7.90
N LEU A 27 -14.34 -17.44 -6.98
CA LEU A 27 -14.49 -18.67 -6.20
C LEU A 27 -15.73 -18.60 -5.31
N LEU A 28 -16.63 -19.58 -5.36
CA LEU A 28 -17.86 -19.58 -4.62
C LEU A 28 -17.74 -20.44 -3.35
N PHE A 29 -17.68 -19.77 -2.19
CA PHE A 29 -17.74 -20.41 -0.87
C PHE A 29 -19.19 -20.60 -0.47
N PHE A 30 -19.70 -21.81 -0.65
CA PHE A 30 -21.11 -22.15 -0.49
C PHE A 30 -21.37 -22.78 0.89
N ARG A 31 -22.14 -22.13 1.75
CA ARG A 31 -22.38 -22.56 3.12
C ARG A 31 -23.15 -23.88 3.21
N MET A 32 -22.54 -24.85 3.87
CA MET A 32 -23.10 -26.19 4.12
C MET A 32 -22.85 -26.62 5.56
N GLY A 33 -23.78 -26.27 6.45
CA GLY A 33 -23.62 -26.55 7.89
C GLY A 33 -22.38 -25.83 8.46
N ASP A 34 -21.42 -26.59 8.99
CA ASP A 34 -20.19 -26.05 9.57
C ASP A 34 -19.03 -25.86 8.57
N PHE A 35 -19.32 -26.00 7.27
CA PHE A 35 -18.33 -25.84 6.21
C PHE A 35 -18.79 -24.83 5.16
N TYR A 36 -17.82 -24.22 4.49
CA TYR A 36 -17.97 -23.67 3.14
C TYR A 36 -17.45 -24.72 2.17
N GLU A 37 -18.33 -25.20 1.29
CA GLU A 37 -18.00 -26.19 0.28
C GLU A 37 -17.87 -25.49 -1.09
N LEU A 38 -16.90 -25.94 -1.85
CA LEU A 38 -16.68 -25.53 -3.25
C LEU A 38 -16.89 -26.76 -4.11
N PHE A 39 -17.42 -26.56 -5.32
CA PHE A 39 -17.73 -27.66 -6.22
C PHE A 39 -17.12 -27.43 -7.61
N TYR A 40 -17.00 -28.52 -8.37
CA TYR A 40 -16.50 -28.53 -9.75
C TYR A 40 -15.13 -27.87 -9.90
N GLU A 41 -14.98 -26.90 -10.81
CA GLU A 41 -13.72 -26.20 -11.07
C GLU A 41 -13.24 -25.37 -9.89
N ASP A 42 -14.16 -24.76 -9.15
CA ASP A 42 -13.82 -24.02 -7.92
C ASP A 42 -13.17 -24.94 -6.89
N ALA A 43 -13.66 -26.17 -6.75
CA ALA A 43 -13.06 -27.16 -5.85
C ALA A 43 -11.64 -27.53 -6.27
N ARG A 44 -11.41 -27.77 -7.57
CA ARG A 44 -10.09 -28.11 -8.12
C ARG A 44 -9.11 -26.93 -7.94
N LYS A 45 -9.56 -25.71 -8.25
CA LYS A 45 -8.76 -24.49 -8.10
C LYS A 45 -8.43 -24.24 -6.63
N ALA A 46 -9.41 -24.30 -5.73
CA ALA A 46 -9.20 -24.09 -4.30
C ALA A 46 -8.31 -25.17 -3.68
N ALA A 47 -8.49 -26.45 -4.03
CA ALA A 47 -7.64 -27.54 -3.55
C ALA A 47 -6.15 -27.29 -3.87
N ARG A 48 -5.85 -26.82 -5.07
CA ARG A 48 -4.48 -26.50 -5.50
C ARG A 48 -3.92 -25.26 -4.79
N LEU A 49 -4.72 -24.17 -4.66
CA LEU A 49 -4.25 -22.90 -4.10
C LEU A 49 -4.11 -22.94 -2.57
N LEU A 50 -5.00 -23.67 -1.91
CA LEU A 50 -5.07 -23.74 -0.46
C LEU A 50 -4.35 -24.96 0.14
N ASP A 51 -3.95 -25.92 -0.71
CA ASP A 51 -3.40 -27.21 -0.31
C ASP A 51 -4.38 -28.00 0.60
N ILE A 52 -5.65 -28.06 0.14
CA ILE A 52 -6.71 -28.82 0.83
C ILE A 52 -7.14 -30.02 -0.02
N THR A 53 -7.68 -31.03 0.65
CA THR A 53 -8.07 -32.29 0.02
C THR A 53 -9.22 -32.09 -0.97
N LEU A 54 -9.03 -32.51 -2.22
CA LEU A 54 -10.10 -32.64 -3.19
C LEU A 54 -10.81 -33.98 -2.98
N THR A 55 -12.10 -33.93 -2.74
CA THR A 55 -12.97 -35.09 -2.51
C THR A 55 -14.08 -35.18 -3.57
N GLN A 56 -14.97 -36.16 -3.46
CA GLN A 56 -16.15 -36.28 -4.30
C GLN A 56 -17.40 -36.40 -3.42
N ARG A 57 -18.49 -35.71 -3.83
CA ARG A 57 -19.77 -35.76 -3.10
C ARG A 57 -20.88 -36.20 -4.02
N GLY A 58 -21.23 -37.48 -3.98
CA GLY A 58 -22.33 -38.03 -4.75
C GLY A 58 -22.22 -37.79 -6.25
N GLN A 59 -23.38 -37.82 -6.93
CA GLN A 59 -23.49 -37.57 -8.37
C GLN A 59 -24.58 -36.54 -8.64
N SER A 60 -24.36 -35.71 -9.68
CA SER A 60 -25.37 -34.81 -10.22
C SER A 60 -25.28 -34.84 -11.75
N ALA A 61 -26.42 -34.90 -12.42
CA ALA A 61 -26.46 -35.11 -13.89
C ALA A 61 -25.60 -36.33 -14.37
N GLY A 62 -25.57 -37.40 -13.55
CA GLY A 62 -24.83 -38.62 -13.89
C GLY A 62 -23.31 -38.57 -13.74
N GLN A 63 -22.75 -37.47 -13.25
CA GLN A 63 -21.32 -37.29 -13.05
C GLN A 63 -20.98 -37.09 -11.55
N PRO A 64 -19.85 -37.63 -11.08
CA PRO A 64 -19.38 -37.34 -9.72
C PRO A 64 -19.09 -35.85 -9.54
N ILE A 65 -19.42 -35.31 -8.37
CA ILE A 65 -19.24 -33.90 -8.04
C ILE A 65 -17.89 -33.72 -7.31
N PRO A 66 -16.86 -33.16 -7.94
CA PRO A 66 -15.63 -32.76 -7.24
C PRO A 66 -15.96 -31.72 -6.17
N MET A 67 -15.44 -31.88 -4.96
CA MET A 67 -15.72 -31.04 -3.82
C MET A 67 -14.45 -30.80 -3.02
N ALA A 68 -14.29 -29.58 -2.55
CA ALA A 68 -13.34 -29.20 -1.51
C ALA A 68 -14.09 -28.37 -0.46
N GLY A 69 -13.66 -28.39 0.79
CA GLY A 69 -14.33 -27.65 1.83
C GLY A 69 -13.38 -27.08 2.87
N VAL A 70 -13.75 -25.93 3.40
CA VAL A 70 -13.05 -25.26 4.49
C VAL A 70 -13.99 -25.11 5.69
N PRO A 71 -13.51 -25.36 6.92
CA PRO A 71 -14.35 -25.18 8.11
C PRO A 71 -14.77 -23.72 8.25
N TYR A 72 -16.05 -23.49 8.58
CA TYR A 72 -16.59 -22.15 8.77
C TYR A 72 -15.80 -21.31 9.77
N HIS A 73 -15.39 -21.89 10.89
CA HIS A 73 -14.65 -21.20 11.94
C HIS A 73 -13.22 -20.82 11.55
N ALA A 74 -12.67 -21.42 10.49
CA ALA A 74 -11.32 -21.17 10.01
C ALA A 74 -11.30 -20.41 8.65
N VAL A 75 -12.46 -20.01 8.14
CA VAL A 75 -12.61 -19.42 6.79
C VAL A 75 -11.71 -18.21 6.54
N GLU A 76 -11.48 -17.37 7.55
CA GLU A 76 -10.66 -16.18 7.44
C GLU A 76 -9.21 -16.48 7.02
N ASN A 77 -8.61 -17.54 7.56
CA ASN A 77 -7.26 -17.93 7.20
C ASN A 77 -7.15 -18.37 5.74
N TYR A 78 -8.18 -19.05 5.25
CA TYR A 78 -8.26 -19.46 3.83
C TYR A 78 -8.55 -18.28 2.91
N LEU A 79 -9.42 -17.37 3.31
CA LEU A 79 -9.66 -16.12 2.59
C LEU A 79 -8.40 -15.27 2.49
N ALA A 80 -7.65 -15.13 3.60
CA ALA A 80 -6.40 -14.40 3.62
C ALA A 80 -5.40 -14.96 2.59
N LYS A 81 -5.29 -16.28 2.50
CA LYS A 81 -4.41 -16.94 1.53
C LYS A 81 -4.86 -16.68 0.08
N LEU A 82 -6.16 -16.80 -0.20
CA LEU A 82 -6.70 -16.57 -1.55
C LEU A 82 -6.57 -15.11 -1.98
N VAL A 83 -6.91 -14.16 -1.10
CA VAL A 83 -6.80 -12.72 -1.37
C VAL A 83 -5.36 -12.32 -1.65
N ARG A 84 -4.38 -12.83 -0.90
CA ARG A 84 -2.94 -12.60 -1.16
C ARG A 84 -2.48 -13.16 -2.50
N LEU A 85 -3.13 -14.20 -3.01
CA LEU A 85 -2.90 -14.75 -4.35
C LEU A 85 -3.64 -13.98 -5.46
N GLY A 86 -4.34 -12.90 -5.12
CA GLY A 86 -5.11 -12.09 -6.07
C GLY A 86 -6.49 -12.66 -6.43
N GLU A 87 -6.95 -13.70 -5.73
CA GLU A 87 -8.24 -14.34 -5.98
C GLU A 87 -9.38 -13.61 -5.29
N SER A 88 -10.56 -13.66 -5.91
CA SER A 88 -11.81 -13.17 -5.32
C SER A 88 -12.70 -14.31 -4.90
N VAL A 89 -13.44 -14.11 -3.81
CA VAL A 89 -14.28 -15.14 -3.20
C VAL A 89 -15.67 -14.59 -2.93
N ALA A 90 -16.71 -15.22 -3.49
CA ALA A 90 -18.09 -14.93 -3.17
C ALA A 90 -18.52 -15.77 -1.95
N ILE A 91 -18.98 -15.13 -0.90
CA ILE A 91 -19.48 -15.76 0.31
C ILE A 91 -21.00 -15.96 0.15
N CYS A 92 -21.42 -17.21 0.12
CA CYS A 92 -22.81 -17.60 -0.05
C CYS A 92 -23.34 -18.18 1.26
N GLU A 93 -24.25 -17.46 1.90
CA GLU A 93 -24.84 -17.82 3.20
C GLU A 93 -26.26 -18.38 3.09
N GLN A 94 -26.65 -19.14 4.09
CA GLN A 94 -28.03 -19.62 4.27
C GLN A 94 -28.92 -18.48 4.76
N ILE A 95 -30.03 -18.25 4.07
CA ILE A 95 -31.03 -17.24 4.43
C ILE A 95 -32.27 -17.91 5.01
N GLY A 96 -32.66 -17.51 6.21
CA GLY A 96 -33.81 -18.08 6.96
C GLY A 96 -33.43 -19.17 7.94
N ASP A 97 -34.45 -19.63 8.70
CA ASP A 97 -34.28 -20.67 9.73
C ASP A 97 -34.33 -22.06 9.09
N PRO A 98 -33.26 -22.88 9.22
CA PRO A 98 -33.24 -24.25 8.74
C PRO A 98 -34.35 -25.12 9.34
N ALA A 99 -34.81 -24.83 10.57
CA ALA A 99 -35.87 -25.60 11.26
C ALA A 99 -37.27 -25.36 10.67
N LEU A 100 -37.49 -24.24 10.00
CA LEU A 100 -38.78 -23.85 9.41
C LEU A 100 -38.87 -24.17 7.92
N ALA A 101 -37.77 -24.57 7.28
CA ALA A 101 -37.68 -24.76 5.83
C ALA A 101 -38.29 -26.11 5.40
N LYS A 102 -39.29 -26.09 4.51
CA LYS A 102 -39.87 -27.30 3.86
C LYS A 102 -39.03 -27.74 2.64
N GLY A 103 -37.68 -27.71 2.74
CA GLY A 103 -36.79 -28.06 1.64
C GLY A 103 -35.36 -27.52 1.87
N PRO A 104 -34.46 -27.54 0.86
CA PRO A 104 -33.15 -26.95 1.02
C PRO A 104 -33.30 -25.46 1.33
N VAL A 105 -32.70 -25.00 2.42
CA VAL A 105 -32.65 -23.58 2.80
C VAL A 105 -32.11 -22.76 1.65
N GLU A 106 -32.70 -21.61 1.38
CA GLU A 106 -32.23 -20.67 0.37
C GLU A 106 -30.82 -20.16 0.71
N ARG A 107 -29.98 -20.00 -0.34
CA ARG A 107 -28.63 -19.47 -0.19
C ARG A 107 -28.41 -18.32 -1.15
N LYS A 108 -27.84 -17.25 -0.63
CA LYS A 108 -27.52 -16.04 -1.43
C LYS A 108 -26.09 -15.61 -1.20
N VAL A 109 -25.48 -15.05 -2.24
CA VAL A 109 -24.20 -14.36 -2.12
C VAL A 109 -24.44 -13.07 -1.35
N VAL A 110 -23.91 -13.02 -0.13
CA VAL A 110 -24.05 -11.88 0.79
C VAL A 110 -22.91 -10.88 0.66
N ARG A 111 -21.75 -11.33 0.19
CA ARG A 111 -20.56 -10.49 0.00
C ARG A 111 -19.61 -11.15 -0.99
N ILE A 112 -18.86 -10.32 -1.74
CA ILE A 112 -17.72 -10.77 -2.53
C ILE A 112 -16.48 -10.14 -1.94
N VAL A 113 -15.55 -10.97 -1.48
CA VAL A 113 -14.26 -10.54 -0.94
C VAL A 113 -13.25 -10.51 -2.07
N THR A 114 -12.70 -9.34 -2.37
CA THR A 114 -11.67 -9.13 -3.40
C THR A 114 -10.44 -8.47 -2.77
N PRO A 115 -9.27 -8.51 -3.40
CA PRO A 115 -8.07 -7.89 -2.85
C PRO A 115 -8.24 -6.43 -2.43
N GLY A 116 -9.02 -5.64 -3.20
CA GLY A 116 -9.24 -4.22 -2.92
C GLY A 116 -10.42 -3.92 -1.99
N THR A 117 -11.29 -4.90 -1.72
CA THR A 117 -12.51 -4.68 -0.92
C THR A 117 -12.48 -5.37 0.45
N VAL A 118 -11.31 -5.75 0.92
CA VAL A 118 -11.11 -6.36 2.24
C VAL A 118 -11.33 -5.33 3.35
N THR A 119 -12.07 -5.73 4.38
CA THR A 119 -12.31 -4.94 5.61
C THR A 119 -11.98 -5.70 6.89
N ASP A 120 -11.81 -7.03 6.80
CA ASP A 120 -11.50 -7.89 7.94
C ASP A 120 -10.05 -7.70 8.38
N ALA A 121 -9.83 -7.43 9.67
CA ALA A 121 -8.49 -7.15 10.21
C ALA A 121 -7.47 -8.27 9.95
N ALA A 122 -7.91 -9.54 9.98
CA ALA A 122 -7.02 -10.68 9.73
C ALA A 122 -6.50 -10.76 8.27
N LEU A 123 -7.14 -10.04 7.34
CA LEU A 123 -6.81 -10.03 5.92
C LEU A 123 -5.98 -8.82 5.50
N LEU A 124 -5.87 -7.81 6.36
CA LEU A 124 -5.23 -6.53 6.10
C LEU A 124 -3.84 -6.45 6.75
N GLU A 125 -2.93 -5.76 6.10
CA GLU A 125 -1.70 -5.31 6.74
C GLU A 125 -2.01 -4.11 7.65
N GLU A 126 -1.58 -4.16 8.91
CA GLU A 126 -1.95 -3.15 9.91
C GLU A 126 -1.42 -1.76 9.55
N ARG A 127 -0.16 -1.68 9.10
CA ARG A 127 0.58 -0.43 8.87
C ARG A 127 0.52 0.07 7.42
N ARG A 128 -0.41 -0.48 6.60
CA ARG A 128 -0.56 -0.13 5.19
C ARG A 128 -2.03 0.04 4.81
N ASP A 129 -2.31 1.05 3.95
CA ASP A 129 -3.61 1.20 3.31
C ASP A 129 -3.86 0.05 2.33
N ASN A 130 -5.12 -0.35 2.18
CA ASN A 130 -5.55 -1.35 1.19
C ASN A 130 -6.40 -0.70 0.12
N LEU A 131 -5.77 -0.30 -0.98
CA LEU A 131 -6.40 0.54 -1.97
C LEU A 131 -7.05 -0.26 -3.11
N LEU A 132 -8.30 0.05 -3.38
CA LEU A 132 -8.99 -0.25 -4.63
C LEU A 132 -8.91 1.00 -5.52
N LEU A 133 -8.41 0.86 -6.74
CA LEU A 133 -8.23 1.93 -7.72
C LEU A 133 -9.12 1.69 -8.92
N ALA A 134 -9.73 2.75 -9.46
CA ALA A 134 -10.32 2.76 -10.81
C ALA A 134 -9.60 3.78 -11.69
N ILE A 135 -9.38 3.44 -12.96
CA ILE A 135 -8.71 4.28 -13.95
C ILE A 135 -9.63 4.46 -15.15
N ALA A 136 -9.98 5.70 -15.44
CA ALA A 136 -10.69 6.10 -16.66
C ALA A 136 -9.70 6.70 -17.66
N ALA A 137 -9.74 6.26 -18.92
CA ALA A 137 -8.91 6.81 -19.98
C ALA A 137 -9.60 7.98 -20.66
N GLY A 138 -8.87 9.08 -20.84
CA GLY A 138 -9.33 10.26 -21.56
C GLY A 138 -8.66 10.40 -22.92
N ALA A 139 -9.00 11.47 -23.62
CA ALA A 139 -8.36 11.84 -24.88
C ALA A 139 -6.91 12.27 -24.63
N HIS A 140 -6.07 12.14 -25.66
CA HIS A 140 -4.68 12.61 -25.65
C HIS A 140 -3.78 12.04 -24.55
N GLY A 141 -4.14 10.85 -24.00
CA GLY A 141 -3.33 10.17 -22.98
C GLY A 141 -3.48 10.73 -21.57
N SER A 142 -4.56 11.44 -21.27
CA SER A 142 -4.94 11.81 -19.91
C SER A 142 -5.72 10.69 -19.22
N TYR A 143 -5.72 10.68 -17.88
CA TYR A 143 -6.40 9.65 -17.09
C TYR A 143 -7.06 10.25 -15.87
N GLY A 144 -8.26 9.76 -15.56
CA GLY A 144 -8.92 10.00 -14.29
C GLY A 144 -8.68 8.84 -13.34
N LEU A 145 -8.38 9.15 -12.12
CA LEU A 145 -8.09 8.19 -11.04
C LEU A 145 -9.10 8.38 -9.91
N ALA A 146 -9.63 7.30 -9.40
CA ALA A 146 -10.39 7.29 -8.16
C ALA A 146 -9.96 6.08 -7.33
N TRP A 147 -9.69 6.27 -6.06
CA TRP A 147 -9.30 5.18 -5.18
C TRP A 147 -9.95 5.29 -3.81
N VAL A 148 -10.19 4.14 -3.22
CA VAL A 148 -10.78 4.02 -1.90
C VAL A 148 -9.99 3.04 -1.05
N ASP A 149 -9.77 3.38 0.20
CA ASP A 149 -9.50 2.41 1.26
C ASP A 149 -10.82 2.11 1.99
N LEU A 150 -11.44 1.00 1.64
CA LEU A 150 -12.72 0.61 2.22
C LEU A 150 -12.63 0.33 3.71
N SER A 151 -11.45 -0.04 4.21
CA SER A 151 -11.21 -0.32 5.62
C SER A 151 -11.15 0.94 6.50
N SER A 152 -10.95 2.12 5.91
CA SER A 152 -10.92 3.42 6.61
C SER A 152 -12.00 4.38 6.13
N GLY A 153 -12.61 4.13 4.97
CA GLY A 153 -13.62 5.01 4.37
C GLY A 153 -13.03 6.22 3.64
N ARG A 154 -11.73 6.22 3.32
CA ARG A 154 -11.09 7.30 2.54
C ARG A 154 -11.36 7.10 1.06
N PHE A 155 -12.00 8.09 0.42
CA PHE A 155 -12.30 8.09 -1.00
C PHE A 155 -11.70 9.34 -1.67
N LEU A 156 -10.76 9.14 -2.58
CA LEU A 156 -9.94 10.19 -3.18
C LEU A 156 -9.94 10.11 -4.70
N LEU A 157 -9.77 11.27 -5.33
CA LEU A 157 -9.79 11.43 -6.77
C LEU A 157 -8.64 12.31 -7.26
N SER A 158 -8.20 12.06 -8.49
CA SER A 158 -7.23 12.92 -9.20
C SER A 158 -7.37 12.76 -10.70
N GLU A 159 -6.90 13.75 -11.47
CA GLU A 159 -6.66 13.60 -12.90
C GLU A 159 -5.18 13.82 -13.22
N VAL A 160 -4.66 13.02 -14.11
CA VAL A 160 -3.26 13.08 -14.56
C VAL A 160 -3.18 13.26 -16.07
N PRO A 161 -2.30 14.16 -16.55
CA PRO A 161 -2.27 14.55 -17.95
C PRO A 161 -1.55 13.57 -18.88
N SER A 162 -0.77 12.63 -18.34
CA SER A 162 0.08 11.76 -19.16
C SER A 162 0.30 10.38 -18.55
N ALA A 163 0.85 9.47 -19.35
CA ALA A 163 1.23 8.12 -18.90
C ALA A 163 2.37 8.13 -17.88
N GLU A 164 3.28 9.12 -17.94
CA GLU A 164 4.38 9.28 -17.00
C GLU A 164 3.85 9.66 -15.61
N THR A 165 2.92 10.62 -15.55
CA THR A 165 2.27 11.01 -14.29
C THR A 165 1.39 9.88 -13.75
N LEU A 166 0.72 9.11 -14.63
CA LEU A 166 0.02 7.89 -14.24
C LEU A 166 0.99 6.88 -13.60
N ALA A 167 2.16 6.67 -14.21
CA ALA A 167 3.17 5.77 -13.66
C ALA A 167 3.65 6.20 -12.26
N ALA A 168 3.83 7.50 -12.05
CA ALA A 168 4.20 8.06 -10.74
C ALA A 168 3.10 7.80 -9.69
N GLU A 169 1.83 8.02 -10.04
CA GLU A 169 0.70 7.76 -9.15
C GLU A 169 0.52 6.27 -8.85
N LEU A 170 0.67 5.40 -9.83
CA LEU A 170 0.61 3.94 -9.60
C LEU A 170 1.73 3.45 -8.68
N ALA A 171 2.94 3.99 -8.85
CA ALA A 171 4.06 3.69 -7.96
C ALA A 171 3.83 4.19 -6.52
N ARG A 172 3.12 5.32 -6.36
CA ARG A 172 2.73 5.88 -5.07
C ARG A 172 1.62 5.09 -4.39
N LEU A 173 0.54 4.82 -5.13
CA LEU A 173 -0.67 4.21 -4.58
C LEU A 173 -0.51 2.72 -4.30
N GLN A 174 0.23 2.01 -5.15
CA GLN A 174 0.45 0.56 -5.04
C GLN A 174 -0.87 -0.19 -4.75
N PRO A 175 -1.91 -0.07 -5.62
CA PRO A 175 -3.23 -0.59 -5.34
C PRO A 175 -3.22 -2.12 -5.23
N ALA A 176 -4.05 -2.66 -4.32
CA ALA A 176 -4.27 -4.09 -4.17
C ALA A 176 -5.14 -4.65 -5.30
N GLU A 177 -6.01 -3.81 -5.87
CA GLU A 177 -6.89 -4.15 -6.98
C GLU A 177 -7.14 -2.92 -7.85
N THR A 178 -7.22 -3.10 -9.18
CA THR A 178 -7.40 -2.00 -10.13
C THR A 178 -8.50 -2.31 -11.13
N LEU A 179 -9.44 -1.38 -11.30
CA LEU A 179 -10.55 -1.44 -12.24
C LEU A 179 -10.24 -0.63 -13.50
N VAL A 180 -10.43 -1.21 -14.67
CA VAL A 180 -10.16 -0.55 -15.96
C VAL A 180 -11.23 -0.90 -16.99
N GLY A 181 -11.44 -0.05 -18.00
CA GLY A 181 -12.34 -0.34 -19.14
C GLY A 181 -11.80 -1.50 -20.00
N GLU A 182 -12.68 -2.41 -20.41
CA GLU A 182 -12.33 -3.55 -21.24
C GLU A 182 -12.09 -3.19 -22.72
N ASP A 183 -12.65 -2.09 -23.18
CA ASP A 183 -12.59 -1.54 -24.53
C ASP A 183 -11.35 -0.66 -24.80
N VAL A 184 -10.53 -0.42 -23.78
CA VAL A 184 -9.35 0.45 -23.85
C VAL A 184 -8.07 -0.37 -24.03
N ALA A 185 -7.21 0.07 -24.93
CA ALA A 185 -5.85 -0.45 -25.07
C ALA A 185 -4.94 0.18 -24.00
N TRP A 186 -4.79 -0.49 -22.88
CA TRP A 186 -4.02 0.03 -21.74
C TRP A 186 -2.51 -0.06 -21.96
N PRO A 187 -1.73 0.94 -21.50
CA PRO A 187 -0.28 0.82 -21.45
C PRO A 187 0.18 -0.42 -20.69
N LYS A 188 1.34 -0.96 -21.06
CA LYS A 188 1.92 -2.17 -20.44
C LYS A 188 2.01 -2.06 -18.91
N LEU A 189 2.31 -0.85 -18.39
CA LEU A 189 2.40 -0.58 -16.96
C LEU A 189 1.06 -0.82 -16.22
N VAL A 190 -0.09 -0.52 -16.86
CA VAL A 190 -1.43 -0.76 -16.28
C VAL A 190 -1.80 -2.23 -16.42
N SER A 191 -1.55 -2.82 -17.62
CA SER A 191 -1.86 -4.22 -17.91
C SER A 191 -1.08 -5.21 -17.03
N ALA A 192 0.04 -4.80 -16.45
CA ALA A 192 0.88 -5.61 -15.57
C ALA A 192 0.53 -5.46 -14.07
N LEU A 193 -0.45 -4.63 -13.70
CA LEU A 193 -0.83 -4.44 -12.31
C LEU A 193 -1.42 -5.73 -11.70
N PRO A 194 -1.05 -6.05 -10.45
CA PRO A 194 -1.70 -7.14 -9.73
C PRO A 194 -3.19 -6.80 -9.49
N GLY A 195 -4.05 -7.82 -9.47
CA GLY A 195 -5.47 -7.62 -9.19
C GLY A 195 -6.22 -6.80 -10.24
N LEU A 196 -5.73 -6.73 -11.48
CA LEU A 196 -6.39 -5.99 -12.56
C LEU A 196 -7.74 -6.62 -12.91
N ARG A 197 -8.80 -5.80 -12.95
CA ARG A 197 -10.16 -6.18 -13.32
C ARG A 197 -10.64 -5.30 -14.47
N LYS A 198 -11.13 -5.96 -15.53
CA LYS A 198 -11.77 -5.27 -16.64
C LYS A 198 -13.26 -5.09 -16.37
N ARG A 199 -13.75 -3.90 -16.66
CA ARG A 199 -15.17 -3.55 -16.50
C ARG A 199 -15.74 -3.06 -17.82
N PRO A 200 -17.00 -3.35 -18.12
CA PRO A 200 -17.69 -2.83 -19.28
C PRO A 200 -17.66 -1.29 -19.37
N PRO A 201 -17.62 -0.72 -20.59
CA PRO A 201 -17.42 0.72 -20.80
C PRO A 201 -18.47 1.62 -20.12
N TRP A 202 -19.72 1.16 -20.02
CA TRP A 202 -20.80 1.94 -19.37
C TRP A 202 -20.60 2.22 -17.88
N HIS A 203 -19.69 1.49 -17.21
CA HIS A 203 -19.31 1.80 -15.82
C HIS A 203 -18.43 3.05 -15.72
N PHE A 204 -17.85 3.50 -16.84
CA PHE A 204 -17.03 4.71 -16.94
C PHE A 204 -17.74 5.87 -17.62
N ASP A 205 -19.08 5.83 -17.72
CA ASP A 205 -19.87 6.97 -18.21
C ASP A 205 -19.93 8.09 -17.16
N SER A 206 -19.39 9.27 -17.49
CA SER A 206 -19.26 10.39 -16.56
C SER A 206 -20.61 10.95 -16.10
N ASP A 207 -21.64 10.96 -16.97
CA ASP A 207 -22.95 11.48 -16.63
C ASP A 207 -23.72 10.51 -15.73
N ALA A 208 -23.62 9.20 -16.00
CA ALA A 208 -24.16 8.18 -15.13
C ALA A 208 -23.46 8.19 -13.76
N ALA A 209 -22.13 8.28 -13.74
CA ALA A 209 -21.33 8.38 -12.55
C ALA A 209 -21.71 9.59 -11.69
N ARG A 210 -21.91 10.78 -12.29
CA ARG A 210 -22.35 11.99 -11.59
C ARG A 210 -23.70 11.79 -10.90
N ARG A 211 -24.66 11.18 -11.59
CA ARG A 211 -25.99 10.90 -11.00
C ARG A 211 -25.88 9.91 -9.83
N GLU A 212 -25.06 8.88 -9.99
CA GLU A 212 -24.88 7.86 -8.99
C GLU A 212 -24.18 8.39 -7.73
N LEU A 213 -23.09 9.16 -7.89
CA LEU A 213 -22.40 9.83 -6.80
C LEU A 213 -23.31 10.81 -6.04
N ASN A 214 -24.11 11.63 -6.76
CA ASN A 214 -25.09 12.51 -6.13
C ASN A 214 -26.15 11.73 -5.34
N ARG A 215 -26.64 10.62 -5.90
CA ARG A 215 -27.58 9.72 -5.22
C ARG A 215 -26.96 9.14 -3.94
N PHE A 216 -25.74 8.64 -4.05
CA PHE A 216 -25.05 7.98 -2.95
C PHE A 216 -24.76 8.94 -1.79
N PHE A 217 -24.22 10.11 -2.07
CA PHE A 217 -23.89 11.12 -1.05
C PHE A 217 -25.08 12.00 -0.64
N GLY A 218 -26.23 11.84 -1.27
CA GLY A 218 -27.43 12.66 -0.98
C GLY A 218 -27.24 14.13 -1.35
N THR A 219 -26.40 14.44 -2.33
CA THR A 219 -26.07 15.81 -2.75
C THR A 219 -26.82 16.21 -4.02
N ARG A 220 -26.99 17.51 -4.22
CA ARG A 220 -27.64 18.07 -5.42
C ARG A 220 -26.66 18.08 -6.60
N ASP A 221 -25.41 18.38 -6.32
CA ASP A 221 -24.30 18.41 -7.26
C ASP A 221 -23.00 18.00 -6.53
N LEU A 222 -21.91 17.96 -7.26
CA LEU A 222 -20.60 17.54 -6.75
C LEU A 222 -19.66 18.72 -6.42
N SER A 223 -20.17 19.96 -6.49
CA SER A 223 -19.37 21.18 -6.27
C SER A 223 -18.77 21.24 -4.86
N GLY A 224 -19.50 20.76 -3.85
CA GLY A 224 -19.02 20.68 -2.47
C GLY A 224 -17.79 19.79 -2.29
N PHE A 225 -17.52 18.87 -3.21
CA PHE A 225 -16.31 18.03 -3.22
C PHE A 225 -15.18 18.61 -4.09
N GLY A 226 -15.43 19.70 -4.84
CA GLY A 226 -14.45 20.34 -5.72
C GLY A 226 -14.11 19.56 -7.00
N ILE A 227 -14.99 18.63 -7.44
CA ILE A 227 -14.70 17.69 -8.53
C ILE A 227 -15.44 17.99 -9.84
N ASP A 228 -16.23 19.06 -9.93
CA ASP A 228 -17.08 19.35 -11.10
C ASP A 228 -16.32 19.42 -12.43
N ASN A 229 -15.08 19.86 -12.39
CA ASN A 229 -14.21 20.04 -13.56
C ASN A 229 -13.30 18.82 -13.83
N LEU A 230 -13.55 17.68 -13.19
CA LEU A 230 -12.75 16.46 -13.28
C LEU A 230 -13.58 15.28 -13.84
N PRO A 231 -14.02 15.33 -15.13
CA PRO A 231 -14.95 14.36 -15.69
C PRO A 231 -14.40 12.94 -15.74
N LEU A 232 -13.09 12.79 -15.95
CA LEU A 232 -12.45 11.48 -15.97
C LEU A 232 -12.35 10.88 -14.56
N ALA A 233 -12.03 11.70 -13.56
CA ALA A 233 -12.00 11.25 -12.17
C ALA A 233 -13.41 10.89 -11.68
N ILE A 234 -14.44 11.63 -12.09
CA ILE A 234 -15.86 11.30 -11.82
C ILE A 234 -16.22 9.96 -12.44
N ALA A 235 -15.85 9.71 -13.71
CA ALA A 235 -16.11 8.44 -14.38
C ALA A 235 -15.43 7.26 -13.64
N ALA A 236 -14.19 7.43 -13.22
CA ALA A 236 -13.47 6.46 -12.41
C ALA A 236 -14.17 6.23 -11.05
N ALA A 237 -14.61 7.31 -10.37
CA ALA A 237 -15.30 7.23 -9.08
C ALA A 237 -16.64 6.50 -9.18
N GLY A 238 -17.40 6.71 -10.25
CA GLY A 238 -18.66 5.99 -10.51
C GLY A 238 -18.42 4.49 -10.69
N CYS A 239 -17.44 4.11 -11.50
CA CYS A 239 -17.06 2.71 -11.66
C CYS A 239 -16.63 2.07 -10.33
N LEU A 240 -15.82 2.77 -9.56
CA LEU A 240 -15.33 2.31 -8.27
C LEU A 240 -16.48 2.12 -7.28
N LEU A 241 -17.37 3.11 -7.13
CA LEU A 241 -18.50 3.05 -6.22
C LEU A 241 -19.43 1.88 -6.59
N GLY A 242 -19.81 1.75 -7.87
CA GLY A 242 -20.64 0.65 -8.34
C GLY A 242 -20.02 -0.72 -8.04
N TYR A 243 -18.71 -0.86 -8.21
CA TYR A 243 -18.00 -2.09 -7.86
C TYR A 243 -18.02 -2.39 -6.36
N VAL A 244 -17.85 -1.36 -5.51
CA VAL A 244 -17.94 -1.53 -4.05
C VAL A 244 -19.35 -1.92 -3.62
N GLU A 245 -20.40 -1.29 -4.18
CA GLU A 245 -21.80 -1.67 -3.91
C GLU A 245 -22.10 -3.11 -4.36
N GLU A 246 -21.64 -3.51 -5.56
CA GLU A 246 -21.79 -4.89 -6.08
C GLU A 246 -21.11 -5.93 -5.20
N THR A 247 -19.95 -5.60 -4.62
CA THR A 247 -19.15 -6.55 -3.84
C THR A 247 -19.56 -6.60 -2.37
N GLN A 248 -19.85 -5.47 -1.75
CA GLN A 248 -20.23 -5.41 -0.33
C GLN A 248 -21.69 -5.78 -0.09
N LYS A 249 -22.59 -5.44 -1.03
CA LYS A 249 -24.04 -5.71 -0.95
C LYS A 249 -24.70 -5.19 0.35
N SER A 250 -24.11 -4.16 0.94
CA SER A 250 -24.55 -3.52 2.18
C SER A 250 -24.41 -2.00 2.06
N ALA A 251 -25.08 -1.26 2.94
CA ALA A 251 -24.88 0.18 3.07
C ALA A 251 -23.43 0.50 3.45
N LEU A 252 -22.93 1.63 2.98
CA LEU A 252 -21.55 2.08 3.14
C LEU A 252 -21.49 3.44 3.86
N PRO A 253 -22.06 3.61 5.05
CA PRO A 253 -22.18 4.90 5.72
C PRO A 253 -20.85 5.51 6.13
N HIS A 254 -19.77 4.72 6.16
CA HIS A 254 -18.42 5.21 6.42
C HIS A 254 -17.78 5.93 5.22
N LEU A 255 -18.31 5.74 4.01
CA LEU A 255 -17.96 6.55 2.84
C LEU A 255 -18.81 7.82 2.84
N SER A 256 -18.43 8.80 3.65
CA SER A 256 -19.21 10.02 3.88
C SER A 256 -18.89 11.18 2.94
N GLY A 257 -17.81 11.06 2.15
CA GLY A 257 -17.39 12.09 1.22
C GLY A 257 -16.24 11.65 0.32
N MET A 258 -15.90 12.56 -0.59
CA MET A 258 -14.76 12.44 -1.51
C MET A 258 -13.87 13.67 -1.39
N ALA A 259 -12.58 13.53 -1.71
CA ALA A 259 -11.66 14.65 -1.79
C ALA A 259 -10.75 14.55 -3.02
N VAL A 260 -10.37 15.71 -3.56
CA VAL A 260 -9.41 15.78 -4.66
C VAL A 260 -7.99 15.81 -4.09
N GLU A 261 -7.12 14.98 -4.62
CA GLU A 261 -5.68 15.12 -4.45
C GLU A 261 -5.09 15.89 -5.64
N SER A 262 -4.74 17.14 -5.41
CA SER A 262 -4.11 17.97 -6.44
C SER A 262 -2.59 17.74 -6.48
N ALA A 263 -2.05 17.52 -7.68
CA ALA A 263 -0.60 17.42 -7.90
C ALA A 263 0.13 18.74 -7.58
N SER A 264 -0.57 19.88 -7.64
CA SER A 264 0.03 21.20 -7.35
C SER A 264 0.32 21.43 -5.86
N GLU A 265 -0.32 20.66 -4.96
CA GLU A 265 -0.14 20.78 -3.51
C GLU A 265 1.09 20.06 -2.98
N THR A 266 1.70 19.22 -3.80
CA THR A 266 2.78 18.33 -3.37
C THR A 266 4.02 18.47 -4.26
N ILE A 267 5.17 18.09 -3.72
CA ILE A 267 6.36 17.88 -4.53
C ILE A 267 6.15 16.64 -5.39
N ALA A 268 6.29 16.80 -6.71
CA ALA A 268 6.17 15.69 -7.63
C ALA A 268 7.40 14.77 -7.54
N LEU A 269 7.14 13.46 -7.35
CA LEU A 269 8.14 12.40 -7.34
C LEU A 269 7.74 11.36 -8.38
N ASP A 270 8.56 11.12 -9.37
CA ASP A 270 8.33 10.05 -10.34
C ASP A 270 8.65 8.66 -9.74
N ALA A 271 8.29 7.62 -10.48
CA ALA A 271 8.49 6.24 -10.03
C ALA A 271 9.97 5.88 -9.83
N ALA A 272 10.87 6.44 -10.66
CA ALA A 272 12.30 6.24 -10.55
C ALA A 272 12.84 6.92 -9.29
N THR A 273 12.43 8.15 -9.02
CA THR A 273 12.84 8.91 -7.84
C THR A 273 12.41 8.23 -6.54
N ARG A 274 11.17 7.74 -6.44
CA ARG A 274 10.70 6.98 -5.27
C ARG A 274 11.57 5.76 -4.99
N ARG A 275 11.87 5.00 -6.03
CA ARG A 275 12.71 3.80 -5.96
C ARG A 275 14.16 4.15 -5.60
N ASN A 276 14.74 5.15 -6.25
CA ASN A 276 16.13 5.54 -6.07
C ASN A 276 16.41 6.19 -4.71
N LEU A 277 15.43 6.86 -4.12
CA LEU A 277 15.50 7.41 -2.76
C LEU A 277 15.12 6.39 -1.68
N GLU A 278 14.68 5.20 -2.06
CA GLU A 278 14.34 4.11 -1.12
C GLU A 278 13.38 4.58 -0.02
N LEU A 279 12.26 5.23 -0.41
CA LEU A 279 11.36 5.88 0.53
C LEU A 279 10.67 4.89 1.47
N ASP A 280 10.04 3.86 0.91
CA ASP A 280 9.27 2.85 1.65
C ASP A 280 9.45 1.42 1.11
N THR A 281 10.30 1.25 0.10
CA THR A 281 10.67 -0.03 -0.50
C THR A 281 12.15 -0.07 -0.81
N HIS A 282 12.78 -1.22 -0.57
CA HIS A 282 14.20 -1.47 -0.87
C HIS A 282 14.33 -2.75 -1.70
N PRO A 283 15.28 -2.85 -2.66
CA PRO A 283 15.45 -4.05 -3.50
C PRO A 283 15.68 -5.36 -2.72
N SER A 284 16.27 -5.29 -1.52
CA SER A 284 16.43 -6.45 -0.64
C SER A 284 15.16 -6.88 0.09
N GLY A 285 14.06 -6.14 -0.04
CA GLY A 285 12.81 -6.35 0.70
C GLY A 285 12.86 -5.95 2.19
N ARG A 286 13.98 -5.41 2.67
CA ARG A 286 14.17 -4.99 4.06
C ARG A 286 13.68 -3.55 4.24
N ILE A 287 12.68 -3.36 5.08
CA ILE A 287 12.13 -2.03 5.36
C ILE A 287 13.09 -1.16 6.17
N GLU A 288 13.97 -1.76 6.98
CA GLU A 288 14.97 -1.07 7.81
C GLU A 288 15.96 -0.25 6.97
N HIS A 289 16.12 -0.61 5.69
CA HIS A 289 16.97 0.07 4.73
C HIS A 289 16.25 1.18 3.95
N THR A 290 15.03 1.55 4.37
CA THR A 290 14.23 2.61 3.77
C THR A 290 14.12 3.82 4.68
N LEU A 291 13.75 4.98 4.13
CA LEU A 291 13.46 6.16 4.94
C LEU A 291 12.28 5.90 5.89
N LEU A 292 11.24 5.20 5.44
CA LEU A 292 10.12 4.80 6.30
C LEU A 292 10.60 3.95 7.47
N GLY A 293 11.53 3.00 7.26
CA GLY A 293 12.08 2.18 8.34
C GLY A 293 12.91 2.96 9.37
N VAL A 294 13.41 4.14 9.00
CA VAL A 294 14.05 5.06 9.96
C VAL A 294 13.01 5.83 10.78
N LEU A 295 11.91 6.24 10.15
CA LEU A 295 10.90 7.12 10.73
C LEU A 295 9.82 6.38 11.52
N ASP A 296 9.39 5.19 11.07
CA ASP A 296 8.18 4.55 11.58
C ASP A 296 8.37 3.87 12.94
N GLU A 297 8.34 4.72 13.97
CA GLU A 297 8.23 4.33 15.37
C GLU A 297 6.84 4.69 15.94
N THR A 298 5.84 4.83 15.07
CA THR A 298 4.45 5.09 15.49
C THR A 298 3.93 3.97 16.39
N VAL A 299 3.12 4.34 17.37
CA VAL A 299 2.59 3.41 18.36
C VAL A 299 1.18 2.93 18.04
N THR A 300 0.53 3.55 17.03
CA THR A 300 -0.79 3.13 16.53
C THR A 300 -0.73 2.71 15.07
N PRO A 301 -1.52 1.72 14.62
CA PRO A 301 -1.59 1.34 13.20
C PRO A 301 -2.07 2.48 12.29
N MET A 302 -3.02 3.30 12.77
CA MET A 302 -3.53 4.45 12.01
C MET A 302 -2.48 5.55 11.86
N GLY A 303 -1.63 5.79 12.87
CA GLY A 303 -0.47 6.68 12.79
C GLY A 303 0.55 6.19 11.76
N ALA A 304 0.86 4.89 11.74
CA ALA A 304 1.77 4.30 10.76
C ALA A 304 1.30 4.50 9.32
N ARG A 305 0.00 4.28 9.04
CA ARG A 305 -0.58 4.55 7.73
C ARG A 305 -0.51 6.03 7.36
N LEU A 306 -0.77 6.92 8.32
CA LEU A 306 -0.69 8.36 8.10
C LEU A 306 0.74 8.82 7.81
N LEU A 307 1.74 8.33 8.55
CA LEU A 307 3.15 8.64 8.31
C LEU A 307 3.59 8.19 6.91
N ARG A 308 3.20 6.98 6.49
CA ARG A 308 3.45 6.50 5.13
C ARG A 308 2.80 7.38 4.07
N ARG A 309 1.57 7.85 4.32
CA ARG A 309 0.88 8.82 3.44
C ARG A 309 1.63 10.14 3.36
N TRP A 310 2.11 10.69 4.48
CA TRP A 310 2.89 11.93 4.50
C TRP A 310 4.21 11.77 3.73
N LEU A 311 4.92 10.68 3.95
CA LEU A 311 6.16 10.39 3.25
C LEU A 311 5.97 10.32 1.73
N ASN A 312 4.87 9.75 1.29
CA ASN A 312 4.54 9.58 -0.12
C ASN A 312 3.89 10.82 -0.77
N ARG A 313 3.53 11.84 0.03
CA ARG A 313 2.96 13.12 -0.40
C ARG A 313 3.60 14.32 0.30
N PRO A 314 4.89 14.61 0.04
CA PRO A 314 5.55 15.78 0.60
C PRO A 314 4.84 17.05 0.11
N LEU A 315 4.46 17.93 1.06
CA LEU A 315 3.63 19.09 0.80
C LEU A 315 4.45 20.28 0.30
N ARG A 316 3.81 21.15 -0.49
CA ARG A 316 4.35 22.46 -0.88
C ARG A 316 3.84 23.61 0.00
N SER A 317 2.74 23.39 0.74
CA SER A 317 2.16 24.36 1.66
C SER A 317 3.07 24.63 2.86
N ARG A 318 3.78 25.75 2.84
CA ARG A 318 4.70 26.14 3.92
C ARG A 318 3.99 26.40 5.22
N ASP A 319 2.76 26.93 5.18
CA ASP A 319 1.99 27.17 6.40
C ASP A 319 1.65 25.87 7.12
N THR A 320 1.22 24.83 6.39
CA THR A 320 0.99 23.52 6.96
C THR A 320 2.27 22.92 7.52
N LEU A 321 3.38 23.03 6.79
CA LEU A 321 4.67 22.51 7.25
C LEU A 321 5.21 23.26 8.46
N ARG A 322 5.15 24.59 8.49
CA ARG A 322 5.55 25.41 9.66
C ARG A 322 4.74 25.04 10.89
N ARG A 323 3.44 24.81 10.76
CA ARG A 323 2.57 24.37 11.87
C ARG A 323 3.00 23.00 12.41
N ARG A 324 3.40 22.06 11.54
CA ARG A 324 3.96 20.75 11.95
C ARG A 324 5.30 20.93 12.68
N HIS A 325 6.23 21.72 12.12
CA HIS A 325 7.52 22.00 12.76
C HIS A 325 7.35 22.67 14.13
N GLN A 326 6.41 23.62 14.27
CA GLN A 326 6.10 24.23 15.55
C GLN A 326 5.54 23.22 16.55
N ALA A 327 4.64 22.33 16.12
CA ALA A 327 4.08 21.28 16.97
C ALA A 327 5.17 20.33 17.48
N ILE A 328 6.06 19.89 16.58
CA ILE A 328 7.22 19.05 16.93
C ILE A 328 8.13 19.79 17.93
N GLY A 329 8.44 21.07 17.70
CA GLY A 329 9.23 21.88 18.61
C GLY A 329 8.61 21.96 20.02
N ALA A 330 7.32 22.27 20.10
CA ALA A 330 6.60 22.35 21.37
C ALA A 330 6.60 20.99 22.12
N LEU A 331 6.50 19.87 21.39
CA LEU A 331 6.57 18.53 21.97
C LEU A 331 7.96 18.18 22.53
N ILE A 332 9.03 18.56 21.81
CA ILE A 332 10.42 18.36 22.23
C ILE A 332 10.78 19.23 23.43
N GLU A 333 10.55 20.56 23.35
CA GLU A 333 10.88 21.52 24.39
C GLU A 333 10.24 21.17 25.74
N THR A 334 9.01 20.66 25.70
CA THR A 334 8.26 20.26 26.90
C THR A 334 8.45 18.79 27.29
N ARG A 335 9.15 18.01 26.48
CA ARG A 335 9.30 16.54 26.60
C ARG A 335 7.98 15.79 26.75
N ARG A 336 6.92 16.29 26.08
CA ARG A 336 5.58 15.69 26.16
C ARG A 336 5.37 14.55 25.18
N HIS A 337 6.20 14.41 24.16
CA HIS A 337 6.07 13.34 23.17
C HIS A 337 6.15 11.93 23.78
N GLU A 338 7.05 11.67 24.75
CA GLU A 338 7.15 10.36 25.41
C GLU A 338 5.87 9.97 26.20
N PRO A 339 5.36 10.79 27.16
CA PRO A 339 4.12 10.46 27.85
C PRO A 339 2.91 10.33 26.94
N LEU A 340 2.83 11.13 25.86
CA LEU A 340 1.75 11.05 24.87
C LEU A 340 1.83 9.74 24.09
N ARG A 341 3.02 9.31 23.67
CA ARG A 341 3.22 8.02 23.01
C ARG A 341 2.80 6.85 23.90
N GLU A 342 3.07 6.92 25.22
CA GLU A 342 2.62 5.87 26.14
C GLU A 342 1.08 5.82 26.25
N GLN A 343 0.41 6.98 26.29
CA GLN A 343 -1.05 7.05 26.27
C GLN A 343 -1.63 6.52 24.94
N LEU A 344 -1.01 6.88 23.81
CA LEU A 344 -1.43 6.44 22.48
C LEU A 344 -1.24 4.93 22.24
N ARG A 345 -0.24 4.30 22.87
CA ARG A 345 0.06 2.86 22.74
C ARG A 345 -1.11 1.96 23.13
N GLY A 346 -1.94 2.44 24.07
CA GLY A 346 -3.17 1.76 24.47
C GLY A 346 -4.33 1.91 23.50
N ILE A 347 -4.21 2.76 22.48
CA ILE A 347 -5.26 3.04 21.51
C ILE A 347 -5.11 2.12 20.33
N GLY A 348 -6.15 1.33 20.03
CA GLY A 348 -6.18 0.44 18.89
C GLY A 348 -6.46 1.17 17.56
N ASP A 349 -6.71 0.38 16.53
CA ASP A 349 -7.01 0.88 15.18
C ASP A 349 -8.46 1.39 15.07
N LEU A 350 -8.72 2.58 15.63
CA LEU A 350 -10.05 3.17 15.64
C LEU A 350 -10.57 3.45 14.23
N GLU A 351 -9.70 3.86 13.31
CA GLU A 351 -10.06 4.14 11.90
C GLU A 351 -10.74 2.90 11.26
N ARG A 352 -10.12 1.72 11.39
CA ARG A 352 -10.67 0.46 10.84
C ARG A 352 -11.82 -0.10 11.67
N ILE A 353 -11.83 0.12 12.97
CA ILE A 353 -12.95 -0.29 13.83
C ILE A 353 -14.22 0.45 13.44
N LEU A 354 -14.15 1.76 13.22
CA LEU A 354 -15.30 2.57 12.82
C LEU A 354 -15.87 2.14 11.46
N ALA A 355 -15.01 1.79 10.49
CA ALA A 355 -15.47 1.21 9.23
C ALA A 355 -16.21 -0.13 9.43
N ARG A 356 -15.69 -1.02 10.30
CA ARG A 356 -16.37 -2.28 10.61
C ARG A 356 -17.69 -2.09 11.36
N ILE A 357 -17.80 -1.08 12.23
CA ILE A 357 -19.07 -0.70 12.86
C ILE A 357 -20.08 -0.30 11.79
N ALA A 358 -19.70 0.59 10.89
CA ALA A 358 -20.54 1.06 9.78
C ALA A 358 -20.98 -0.08 8.84
N LEU A 359 -20.08 -1.04 8.57
CA LEU A 359 -20.35 -2.23 7.75
C LEU A 359 -21.06 -3.36 8.53
N ARG A 360 -21.40 -3.17 9.80
CA ARG A 360 -22.01 -4.16 10.71
C ARG A 360 -21.19 -5.46 10.82
N SER A 361 -19.90 -5.38 10.60
CA SER A 361 -18.93 -6.49 10.69
C SER A 361 -18.01 -6.39 11.92
N ALA A 362 -18.21 -5.39 12.77
CA ALA A 362 -17.47 -5.22 14.01
C ALA A 362 -17.64 -6.43 14.93
N ARG A 363 -16.55 -6.80 15.59
CA ARG A 363 -16.54 -7.88 16.60
C ARG A 363 -16.68 -7.28 18.00
N PRO A 364 -17.11 -8.08 19.00
CA PRO A 364 -17.22 -7.57 20.36
C PRO A 364 -15.93 -6.90 20.88
N ARG A 365 -14.77 -7.43 20.55
CA ARG A 365 -13.48 -6.85 20.93
C ARG A 365 -13.16 -5.53 20.24
N ASP A 366 -13.70 -5.26 19.06
CA ASP A 366 -13.57 -3.96 18.40
C ASP A 366 -14.23 -2.87 19.25
N LEU A 367 -15.40 -3.18 19.85
CA LEU A 367 -16.12 -2.23 20.69
C LEU A 367 -15.43 -1.99 22.03
N SER A 368 -14.79 -3.01 22.64
CA SER A 368 -13.97 -2.79 23.83
C SER A 368 -12.74 -1.93 23.50
N THR A 369 -12.10 -2.16 22.35
CA THR A 369 -10.96 -1.34 21.90
C THR A 369 -11.39 0.11 21.65
N LEU A 370 -12.55 0.33 21.01
CA LEU A 370 -13.12 1.67 20.83
C LEU A 370 -13.41 2.34 22.18
N ARG A 371 -14.06 1.61 23.11
CA ARG A 371 -14.31 2.10 24.48
C ARG A 371 -13.03 2.61 25.15
N ASP A 372 -11.99 1.78 25.13
CA ASP A 372 -10.73 2.05 25.81
C ASP A 372 -9.99 3.24 25.16
N GLY A 373 -10.02 3.32 23.81
CA GLY A 373 -9.48 4.45 23.05
C GLY A 373 -10.20 5.77 23.35
N LEU A 374 -11.54 5.76 23.41
CA LEU A 374 -12.32 6.95 23.77
C LEU A 374 -12.16 7.34 25.23
N ALA A 375 -11.97 6.38 26.14
CA ALA A 375 -11.70 6.64 27.54
C ALA A 375 -10.32 7.31 27.75
N ALA A 376 -9.35 7.13 26.85
CA ALA A 376 -8.05 7.80 26.89
C ALA A 376 -8.10 9.27 26.37
N ALA A 377 -9.11 9.61 25.55
CA ALA A 377 -9.22 10.93 24.90
C ALA A 377 -9.14 12.13 25.87
N PRO A 378 -9.80 12.17 27.05
CA PRO A 378 -9.69 13.30 27.97
C PRO A 378 -8.26 13.53 28.48
N ALA A 379 -7.50 12.47 28.76
CA ALA A 379 -6.12 12.57 29.22
C ALA A 379 -5.19 13.10 28.12
N LEU A 380 -5.36 12.63 26.87
CA LEU A 380 -4.65 13.14 25.70
C LEU A 380 -4.92 14.65 25.52
N ARG A 381 -6.19 15.05 25.50
CA ARG A 381 -6.60 16.46 25.37
C ARG A 381 -5.97 17.34 26.45
N ALA A 382 -6.04 16.91 27.71
CA ALA A 382 -5.43 17.66 28.84
C ALA A 382 -3.91 17.77 28.67
N SER A 383 -3.23 16.75 28.17
CA SER A 383 -1.78 16.75 27.98
C SER A 383 -1.32 17.73 26.90
N ILE A 384 -2.07 17.87 25.80
CA ILE A 384 -1.69 18.71 24.66
C ILE A 384 -2.28 20.13 24.71
N SER A 385 -3.36 20.36 25.47
CA SER A 385 -4.00 21.69 25.56
C SER A 385 -3.11 22.77 26.16
N LEU A 386 -2.07 22.38 26.87
CA LEU A 386 -1.11 23.29 27.52
C LEU A 386 0.07 23.69 26.63
N LEU A 387 0.18 23.09 25.45
CA LEU A 387 1.29 23.31 24.54
C LEU A 387 1.00 24.46 23.57
N ASP A 388 1.97 25.34 23.40
CA ASP A 388 1.84 26.52 22.51
C ASP A 388 2.04 26.14 21.04
N SER A 389 0.99 25.58 20.46
CA SER A 389 0.96 25.21 19.02
C SER A 389 -0.46 25.22 18.48
N PRO A 390 -0.74 26.05 17.44
CA PRO A 390 -2.06 26.06 16.79
C PRO A 390 -2.50 24.70 16.27
N LEU A 391 -1.58 23.90 15.74
CA LEU A 391 -1.91 22.55 15.24
C LEU A 391 -2.32 21.62 16.39
N LEU A 392 -1.60 21.65 17.52
CA LEU A 392 -1.97 20.83 18.67
C LEU A 392 -3.31 21.26 19.27
N HIS A 393 -3.65 22.55 19.26
CA HIS A 393 -4.97 23.02 19.65
C HIS A 393 -6.08 22.54 18.72
N ASP A 394 -5.83 22.52 17.40
CA ASP A 394 -6.79 21.93 16.44
C ASP A 394 -6.98 20.44 16.71
N LEU A 395 -5.92 19.70 17.05
CA LEU A 395 -6.03 18.29 17.43
C LEU A 395 -6.82 18.08 18.73
N VAL A 396 -6.69 18.97 19.73
CA VAL A 396 -7.55 18.94 20.93
C VAL A 396 -9.03 19.01 20.55
N ASN A 397 -9.38 19.93 19.65
CA ASN A 397 -10.75 20.08 19.16
C ASN A 397 -11.21 18.87 18.33
N GLY A 398 -10.34 18.36 17.48
CA GLY A 398 -10.63 17.19 16.63
C GLY A 398 -10.78 15.88 17.40
N ILE A 399 -9.97 15.67 18.46
CA ILE A 399 -10.15 14.53 19.38
C ILE A 399 -11.51 14.61 20.06
N GLY A 400 -12.02 15.79 20.36
CA GLY A 400 -13.37 16.01 20.86
C GLY A 400 -13.62 15.43 22.27
N ASP A 401 -14.88 15.54 22.72
CA ASP A 401 -15.36 14.92 23.95
C ASP A 401 -16.32 13.77 23.60
N HIS A 402 -15.89 12.56 23.91
CA HIS A 402 -16.66 11.33 23.67
C HIS A 402 -16.98 10.57 24.96
N ALA A 403 -17.02 11.26 26.11
CA ALA A 403 -17.29 10.64 27.39
C ALA A 403 -18.65 9.92 27.41
N ALA A 404 -19.67 10.49 26.80
CA ALA A 404 -21.00 9.87 26.72
C ALA A 404 -20.97 8.53 25.93
N THR A 405 -20.22 8.48 24.83
CA THR A 405 -20.06 7.28 24.00
C THR A 405 -19.20 6.23 24.72
N ALA A 406 -18.13 6.64 25.39
CA ALA A 406 -17.32 5.76 26.21
C ALA A 406 -18.14 5.15 27.37
N ASP A 407 -18.97 5.94 28.05
CA ASP A 407 -19.88 5.48 29.10
C ASP A 407 -20.97 4.56 28.57
N LEU A 408 -21.52 4.85 27.38
CA LEU A 408 -22.46 3.94 26.70
C LEU A 408 -21.82 2.58 26.48
N LEU A 409 -20.64 2.54 25.90
CA LEU A 409 -19.89 1.31 25.63
C LEU A 409 -19.57 0.56 26.93
N LYS A 410 -19.13 1.28 27.97
CA LYS A 410 -18.80 0.71 29.28
C LYS A 410 -20.01 0.06 29.97
N ARG A 411 -21.19 0.68 29.84
CA ARG A 411 -22.42 0.13 30.42
C ARG A 411 -23.01 -1.03 29.60
N HIS A 412 -22.76 -1.02 28.28
CA HIS A 412 -23.38 -1.96 27.35
C HIS A 412 -22.62 -3.26 27.24
N ILE A 413 -21.29 -3.23 27.20
CA ILE A 413 -20.45 -4.41 26.98
C ILE A 413 -19.58 -4.74 28.18
N VAL A 414 -19.31 -6.02 28.38
CA VAL A 414 -18.42 -6.52 29.43
C VAL A 414 -16.98 -5.98 29.23
N GLU A 415 -16.18 -5.99 30.27
CA GLU A 415 -14.79 -5.50 30.23
C GLU A 415 -13.95 -6.27 29.20
N GLN A 416 -14.06 -7.60 29.18
CA GLN A 416 -13.36 -8.49 28.26
C GLN A 416 -14.37 -9.34 27.47
N PRO A 417 -14.90 -8.86 26.36
CA PRO A 417 -15.88 -9.58 25.58
C PRO A 417 -15.25 -10.78 24.85
N PRO A 418 -16.04 -11.82 24.55
CA PRO A 418 -15.61 -12.94 23.73
C PRO A 418 -15.24 -12.48 22.31
N VAL A 419 -14.52 -13.33 21.59
CA VAL A 419 -14.07 -13.01 20.21
C VAL A 419 -15.25 -12.97 19.23
N LEU A 420 -16.21 -13.88 19.41
CA LEU A 420 -17.30 -14.07 18.46
C LEU A 420 -18.66 -13.80 19.12
N LEU A 421 -19.53 -13.13 18.39
CA LEU A 421 -20.90 -12.80 18.83
C LEU A 421 -21.72 -14.04 19.21
N ARG A 422 -21.53 -15.16 18.52
CA ARG A 422 -22.25 -16.43 18.78
C ARG A 422 -21.88 -17.09 20.09
N ASP A 423 -20.78 -16.72 20.72
CA ASP A 423 -20.35 -17.34 21.98
C ASP A 423 -21.18 -16.84 23.17
N GLY A 424 -21.85 -15.68 22.99
CA GLY A 424 -22.64 -15.00 24.04
C GLY A 424 -21.80 -14.42 25.16
N GLY A 425 -22.41 -13.73 26.11
CA GLY A 425 -21.70 -13.12 27.23
C GLY A 425 -21.01 -11.77 26.87
N ILE A 426 -21.59 -11.03 25.93
CA ILE A 426 -21.05 -9.75 25.44
C ILE A 426 -21.63 -8.57 26.22
N ILE A 427 -22.93 -8.58 26.44
CA ILE A 427 -23.64 -7.49 27.10
C ILE A 427 -23.39 -7.56 28.62
N ALA A 428 -23.10 -6.42 29.23
CA ALA A 428 -22.84 -6.32 30.66
C ALA A 428 -24.09 -6.69 31.49
N ASP A 429 -23.87 -7.31 32.65
CA ASP A 429 -24.95 -7.61 33.59
C ASP A 429 -25.57 -6.29 34.10
N GLY A 430 -26.88 -6.29 34.24
CA GLY A 430 -27.65 -5.12 34.67
C GLY A 430 -27.98 -4.14 33.57
N TYR A 431 -27.55 -4.37 32.32
CA TYR A 431 -27.88 -3.52 31.19
C TYR A 431 -29.31 -3.74 30.68
N ASP A 432 -29.76 -5.00 30.57
CA ASP A 432 -31.08 -5.37 30.07
C ASP A 432 -31.72 -6.42 30.98
N ALA A 433 -32.81 -6.03 31.62
CA ALA A 433 -33.49 -6.89 32.65
C ALA A 433 -34.00 -8.20 32.06
N GLU A 434 -34.46 -8.22 30.78
CA GLU A 434 -34.91 -9.45 30.11
C GLU A 434 -33.74 -10.41 29.88
N LEU A 435 -32.60 -9.86 29.41
CA LEU A 435 -31.41 -10.67 29.21
C LEU A 435 -30.90 -11.28 30.52
N ASP A 436 -30.87 -10.49 31.60
CA ASP A 436 -30.43 -10.93 32.92
C ASP A 436 -31.33 -12.04 33.47
N GLU A 437 -32.62 -11.95 33.22
CA GLU A 437 -33.58 -13.01 33.60
C GLU A 437 -33.34 -14.31 32.81
N LEU A 438 -33.15 -14.19 31.47
CA LEU A 438 -32.86 -15.33 30.62
C LEU A 438 -31.53 -16.01 31.00
N ARG A 439 -30.50 -15.22 31.33
CA ARG A 439 -29.22 -15.74 31.83
C ARG A 439 -29.33 -16.44 33.18
N ARG A 440 -30.10 -15.86 34.11
CA ARG A 440 -30.37 -16.52 35.38
C ARG A 440 -31.07 -17.87 35.19
N LEU A 441 -32.07 -17.95 34.32
CA LEU A 441 -32.75 -19.21 34.02
C LEU A 441 -31.80 -20.25 33.42
N ALA A 442 -30.84 -19.83 32.56
CA ALA A 442 -29.84 -20.72 31.99
C ALA A 442 -28.77 -21.17 33.00
N THR A 443 -28.39 -20.31 33.97
CA THR A 443 -27.33 -20.59 34.98
C THR A 443 -27.88 -21.42 36.15
N HIS A 444 -29.13 -21.20 36.56
CA HIS A 444 -29.77 -22.04 37.59
C HIS A 444 -29.98 -23.48 37.12
N ALA A 445 -29.74 -23.78 35.84
CA ALA A 445 -29.77 -25.12 35.30
C ALA A 445 -28.83 -26.08 36.04
N ASP A 446 -27.58 -25.63 36.27
CA ASP A 446 -26.57 -26.47 36.93
C ASP A 446 -26.90 -26.77 38.38
N GLN A 447 -27.41 -25.78 39.12
CA GLN A 447 -27.83 -25.97 40.48
C GLN A 447 -29.06 -26.90 40.59
N TYR A 448 -30.06 -26.71 39.72
CA TYR A 448 -31.22 -27.58 39.64
C TYR A 448 -30.84 -29.03 39.30
N LEU A 449 -29.88 -29.25 38.41
CA LEU A 449 -29.38 -30.59 38.06
C LEU A 449 -28.73 -31.30 39.25
N VAL A 450 -27.94 -30.56 40.05
CA VAL A 450 -27.36 -31.10 41.30
C VAL A 450 -28.48 -31.51 42.30
N GLU A 451 -29.43 -30.62 42.54
CA GLU A 451 -30.59 -30.90 43.42
C GLU A 451 -31.43 -32.05 42.89
N LEU A 452 -31.65 -32.11 41.55
CA LEU A 452 -32.35 -33.24 40.93
C LEU A 452 -31.57 -34.55 41.10
N GLU A 453 -30.24 -34.51 40.90
CA GLU A 453 -29.39 -35.70 41.06
C GLU A 453 -29.47 -36.25 42.50
N GLU A 454 -29.37 -35.40 43.50
CA GLU A 454 -29.49 -35.77 44.92
C GLU A 454 -30.87 -36.32 45.24
N ARG A 455 -31.91 -35.65 44.76
CA ARG A 455 -33.30 -36.09 44.96
C ARG A 455 -33.58 -37.45 44.28
N GLU A 456 -33.09 -37.61 43.03
CA GLU A 456 -33.26 -38.83 42.28
C GLU A 456 -32.46 -40.02 42.86
N LYS A 457 -31.25 -39.76 43.40
CA LYS A 457 -30.47 -40.77 44.16
C LYS A 457 -31.20 -41.23 45.39
N ALA A 458 -31.79 -40.30 46.16
CA ALA A 458 -32.57 -40.63 47.35
C ALA A 458 -33.83 -41.39 47.00
N ALA A 459 -34.56 -40.99 45.97
CA ALA A 459 -35.82 -41.60 45.55
C ALA A 459 -35.67 -42.98 44.87
N SER A 460 -34.60 -43.22 44.13
CA SER A 460 -34.32 -44.45 43.40
C SER A 460 -33.48 -45.45 44.22
N GLY A 461 -32.79 -44.97 45.27
CA GLY A 461 -31.84 -45.81 46.04
C GLY A 461 -30.59 -46.19 45.23
N ILE A 462 -30.27 -45.49 44.17
CA ILE A 462 -29.12 -45.74 43.28
C ILE A 462 -28.05 -44.67 43.54
N PRO A 463 -27.04 -45.00 44.39
CA PRO A 463 -26.02 -44.01 44.75
C PRO A 463 -25.13 -43.55 43.57
N THR A 464 -25.01 -44.38 42.52
CA THR A 464 -24.17 -44.14 41.34
C THR A 464 -24.90 -43.37 40.21
N LEU A 465 -26.16 -43.01 40.41
CA LEU A 465 -26.95 -42.20 39.48
C LEU A 465 -26.29 -40.86 39.26
N LYS A 466 -26.21 -40.45 38.02
CA LYS A 466 -25.70 -39.14 37.62
C LYS A 466 -26.68 -38.46 36.67
N VAL A 467 -26.86 -37.16 36.85
CA VAL A 467 -27.53 -36.31 35.85
C VAL A 467 -26.51 -35.63 35.00
N GLY A 468 -26.65 -35.68 33.70
CA GLY A 468 -25.70 -35.11 32.76
C GLY A 468 -26.35 -34.52 31.51
N TYR A 469 -25.57 -33.82 30.72
CA TYR A 469 -25.96 -33.23 29.46
C TYR A 469 -25.09 -33.71 28.30
N ASN A 470 -25.69 -33.95 27.15
CA ASN A 470 -24.99 -34.25 25.91
C ASN A 470 -25.60 -33.46 24.75
N ARG A 471 -24.78 -32.82 23.91
CA ARG A 471 -25.24 -32.00 22.78
C ARG A 471 -26.15 -32.73 21.79
N VAL A 472 -26.03 -34.05 21.64
CA VAL A 472 -26.82 -34.86 20.70
C VAL A 472 -28.13 -35.32 21.32
N HIS A 473 -28.12 -35.64 22.64
CA HIS A 473 -29.23 -36.29 23.33
C HIS A 473 -29.85 -35.46 24.45
N GLY A 474 -29.37 -34.22 24.67
CA GLY A 474 -29.87 -33.32 25.71
C GLY A 474 -29.52 -33.80 27.12
N TYR A 475 -30.35 -33.42 28.10
CA TYR A 475 -30.21 -33.86 29.49
C TYR A 475 -30.64 -35.32 29.69
N TYR A 476 -29.91 -36.03 30.53
CA TYR A 476 -30.23 -37.45 30.86
C TYR A 476 -29.85 -37.83 32.29
N ILE A 477 -30.50 -38.82 32.81
CA ILE A 477 -30.13 -39.52 34.03
C ILE A 477 -29.36 -40.79 33.61
N GLU A 478 -28.11 -40.91 34.03
CA GLU A 478 -27.26 -42.05 33.72
C GLU A 478 -27.23 -43.04 34.90
N ILE A 479 -27.52 -44.29 34.63
CA ILE A 479 -27.48 -45.40 35.61
C ILE A 479 -26.54 -46.48 35.02
N SER A 480 -25.67 -47.03 35.86
CA SER A 480 -24.82 -48.16 35.46
C SER A 480 -25.66 -49.36 35.06
N LYS A 481 -25.24 -50.13 34.05
CA LYS A 481 -25.92 -51.36 33.63
C LYS A 481 -26.19 -52.36 34.75
N ALA A 482 -25.26 -52.39 35.72
CA ALA A 482 -25.40 -53.27 36.91
C ALA A 482 -26.60 -52.92 37.85
N GLN A 483 -27.16 -51.70 37.70
CA GLN A 483 -28.24 -51.17 38.49
C GLN A 483 -29.45 -50.75 37.65
N SER A 484 -29.43 -51.02 36.34
CA SER A 484 -30.55 -50.64 35.45
C SER A 484 -31.87 -51.22 35.80
N ASP A 485 -31.90 -52.42 36.40
CA ASP A 485 -33.12 -53.09 36.87
C ASP A 485 -33.83 -52.38 38.06
N LYS A 486 -33.09 -51.45 38.73
CA LYS A 486 -33.64 -50.66 39.84
C LYS A 486 -34.20 -49.33 39.34
N ALA A 487 -34.11 -49.05 38.02
CA ALA A 487 -34.62 -47.82 37.46
C ALA A 487 -36.14 -47.69 37.70
N PRO A 488 -36.66 -46.57 38.27
CA PRO A 488 -38.08 -46.36 38.49
C PRO A 488 -38.88 -46.43 37.19
N THR A 489 -40.10 -46.89 37.22
CA THR A 489 -41.02 -47.04 36.06
C THR A 489 -41.28 -45.68 35.35
N ARG A 490 -41.13 -44.56 36.06
CA ARG A 490 -41.26 -43.19 35.48
C ARG A 490 -40.08 -42.76 34.58
N TYR A 491 -38.98 -43.54 34.54
CA TYR A 491 -37.84 -43.25 33.68
C TYR A 491 -38.08 -43.83 32.30
N THR A 492 -38.06 -42.99 31.30
CA THR A 492 -38.11 -43.38 29.89
C THR A 492 -36.70 -43.55 29.37
N ARG A 493 -36.36 -44.75 28.86
CA ARG A 493 -35.03 -45.03 28.30
C ARG A 493 -34.80 -44.21 27.04
N ARG A 494 -33.70 -43.45 27.01
CA ARG A 494 -33.31 -42.59 25.89
C ARG A 494 -32.15 -43.19 25.09
N GLN A 495 -31.17 -43.80 25.76
CA GLN A 495 -30.01 -44.39 25.13
C GLN A 495 -29.38 -45.50 25.95
N THR A 496 -28.85 -46.54 25.29
CA THR A 496 -28.04 -47.55 25.91
C THR A 496 -26.55 -47.38 25.44
N THR A 497 -25.64 -47.22 26.40
CA THR A 497 -24.20 -47.16 26.16
C THR A 497 -23.52 -48.49 26.56
N LYS A 498 -22.23 -48.62 26.35
CA LYS A 498 -21.46 -49.84 26.69
C LYS A 498 -21.59 -50.18 28.17
N ASN A 499 -21.55 -49.22 29.07
CA ASN A 499 -21.45 -49.40 30.53
C ASN A 499 -22.61 -48.81 31.32
N ALA A 500 -23.53 -48.06 30.71
CA ALA A 500 -24.63 -47.39 31.38
C ALA A 500 -25.86 -47.28 30.47
N GLU A 501 -27.00 -47.08 31.09
CA GLU A 501 -28.26 -46.71 30.42
C GLU A 501 -28.62 -45.27 30.77
N ARG A 502 -29.12 -44.54 29.79
CA ARG A 502 -29.55 -43.17 29.94
C ARG A 502 -31.04 -43.02 29.82
N TYR A 503 -31.59 -42.31 30.77
CA TYR A 503 -33.05 -42.16 30.94
C TYR A 503 -33.41 -40.68 30.93
N ILE A 504 -34.67 -40.39 30.65
CA ILE A 504 -35.29 -39.09 30.80
C ILE A 504 -36.57 -39.20 31.61
N THR A 505 -36.88 -38.19 32.41
CA THR A 505 -38.15 -38.01 33.08
C THR A 505 -38.93 -36.87 32.43
N GLU A 506 -40.24 -36.84 32.62
CA GLU A 506 -41.11 -35.76 32.12
C GLU A 506 -40.70 -34.40 32.75
N GLU A 507 -40.30 -34.42 34.03
CA GLU A 507 -39.75 -33.26 34.73
C GLU A 507 -38.46 -32.77 34.11
N LEU A 508 -37.52 -33.66 33.84
CA LEU A 508 -36.24 -33.33 33.21
C LEU A 508 -36.41 -32.81 31.77
N LYS A 509 -37.41 -33.39 31.04
CA LYS A 509 -37.77 -32.94 29.71
C LYS A 509 -38.34 -31.51 29.70
N THR A 510 -39.28 -31.24 30.61
CA THR A 510 -39.87 -29.91 30.76
C THR A 510 -38.81 -28.88 31.16
N PHE A 511 -37.87 -29.26 31.99
CA PHE A 511 -36.71 -28.43 32.37
C PHE A 511 -35.79 -28.21 31.19
N GLU A 512 -35.48 -29.26 30.40
CA GLU A 512 -34.68 -29.20 29.19
C GLU A 512 -35.24 -28.15 28.21
N ASP A 513 -36.53 -28.24 27.92
CA ASP A 513 -37.22 -27.33 26.99
C ASP A 513 -37.18 -25.89 27.49
N LYS A 514 -37.30 -25.64 28.80
CA LYS A 514 -37.19 -24.29 29.38
C LYS A 514 -35.79 -23.71 29.30
N VAL A 515 -34.77 -24.50 29.62
CA VAL A 515 -33.38 -24.04 29.67
C VAL A 515 -32.81 -23.82 28.28
N LEU A 516 -33.07 -24.77 27.34
CA LEU A 516 -32.61 -24.59 25.95
C LEU A 516 -33.29 -23.39 25.29
N SER A 517 -34.61 -23.24 25.51
CA SER A 517 -35.35 -22.05 25.03
C SER A 517 -34.80 -20.75 25.64
N ALA A 518 -34.48 -20.72 26.95
CA ALA A 518 -33.93 -19.57 27.62
C ALA A 518 -32.52 -19.20 27.06
N LYS A 519 -31.69 -20.19 26.79
CA LYS A 519 -30.36 -19.98 26.21
C LYS A 519 -30.42 -19.44 24.79
N GLU A 520 -31.27 -20.00 23.93
CA GLU A 520 -31.45 -19.51 22.56
C GLU A 520 -32.04 -18.08 22.56
N ARG A 521 -33.03 -17.81 23.39
CA ARG A 521 -33.62 -16.49 23.55
C ARG A 521 -32.60 -15.48 24.10
N SER A 522 -31.76 -15.90 25.06
CA SER A 522 -30.66 -15.06 25.56
C SER A 522 -29.70 -14.65 24.45
N LEU A 523 -29.26 -15.58 23.60
CA LEU A 523 -28.37 -15.28 22.46
C LEU A 523 -29.05 -14.37 21.42
N MET A 524 -30.33 -14.59 21.13
CA MET A 524 -31.09 -13.71 20.21
C MET A 524 -31.23 -12.28 20.79
N ARG A 525 -31.55 -12.18 22.10
CA ARG A 525 -31.69 -10.89 22.78
C ARG A 525 -30.36 -10.14 22.79
N GLU A 526 -29.27 -10.84 23.12
CA GLU A 526 -27.93 -10.31 23.14
C GLU A 526 -27.50 -9.78 21.77
N ARG A 527 -27.81 -10.53 20.71
CA ARG A 527 -27.59 -10.12 19.33
C ARG A 527 -28.36 -8.85 18.96
N ALA A 528 -29.64 -8.79 19.33
CA ALA A 528 -30.49 -7.62 19.06
C ALA A 528 -29.95 -6.36 19.76
N LEU A 529 -29.51 -6.49 21.02
CA LEU A 529 -28.89 -5.40 21.77
C LEU A 529 -27.57 -4.95 21.14
N TYR A 530 -26.76 -5.92 20.71
CA TYR A 530 -25.50 -5.62 20.00
C TYR A 530 -25.73 -4.88 18.69
N GLU A 531 -26.69 -5.31 17.89
CA GLU A 531 -27.05 -4.66 16.62
C GLU A 531 -27.56 -3.23 16.86
N SER A 532 -28.38 -3.02 17.89
CA SER A 532 -28.85 -1.67 18.31
C SER A 532 -27.71 -0.77 18.75
N LEU A 533 -26.69 -1.32 19.44
CA LEU A 533 -25.49 -0.56 19.79
C LEU A 533 -24.72 -0.11 18.55
N LEU A 534 -24.55 -0.98 17.54
CA LEU A 534 -23.90 -0.61 16.28
C LEU A 534 -24.66 0.51 15.55
N ASP A 535 -26.00 0.50 15.57
CA ASP A 535 -26.83 1.56 15.01
C ASP A 535 -26.57 2.90 15.71
N THR A 536 -26.57 2.91 17.04
CA THR A 536 -26.26 4.11 17.84
C THR A 536 -24.87 4.66 17.56
N LEU A 537 -23.88 3.78 17.41
CA LEU A 537 -22.49 4.19 17.09
C LEU A 537 -22.38 4.72 15.65
N THR A 538 -23.16 4.16 14.72
CA THR A 538 -23.18 4.62 13.33
C THR A 538 -23.70 6.06 13.20
N GLU A 539 -24.63 6.50 14.04
CA GLU A 539 -25.12 7.87 14.09
C GLU A 539 -24.02 8.87 14.53
N GLN A 540 -23.02 8.40 15.26
CA GLN A 540 -21.88 9.20 15.75
C GLN A 540 -20.60 9.01 14.92
N LEU A 541 -20.68 8.41 13.76
CA LEU A 541 -19.53 7.96 12.99
C LEU A 541 -18.59 9.12 12.62
N GLU A 542 -19.10 10.26 12.17
CA GLU A 542 -18.27 11.40 11.72
C GLU A 542 -17.42 12.02 12.84
N PRO A 543 -17.98 12.39 14.00
CA PRO A 543 -17.15 12.91 15.10
C PRO A 543 -16.11 11.86 15.59
N LEU A 544 -16.47 10.57 15.58
CA LEU A 544 -15.52 9.50 15.96
C LEU A 544 -14.39 9.33 14.92
N LYS A 545 -14.68 9.49 13.63
CA LYS A 545 -13.66 9.50 12.57
C LYS A 545 -12.71 10.69 12.73
N HIS A 546 -13.21 11.88 13.05
CA HIS A 546 -12.37 13.04 13.33
C HIS A 546 -11.45 12.80 14.54
N ALA A 547 -11.98 12.18 15.61
CA ALA A 547 -11.17 11.82 16.76
C ALA A 547 -10.05 10.84 16.38
N ALA A 548 -10.36 9.79 15.64
CA ALA A 548 -9.38 8.80 15.18
C ALA A 548 -8.30 9.45 14.30
N ALA A 549 -8.69 10.33 13.36
CA ALA A 549 -7.75 11.05 12.50
C ALA A 549 -6.83 11.99 13.29
N SER A 550 -7.37 12.72 14.28
CA SER A 550 -6.59 13.62 15.15
C SER A 550 -5.62 12.84 16.06
N MET A 551 -6.03 11.67 16.56
CA MET A 551 -5.15 10.80 17.34
C MET A 551 -4.03 10.20 16.46
N ALA A 552 -4.33 9.85 15.20
CA ALA A 552 -3.33 9.38 14.25
C ALA A 552 -2.31 10.48 13.92
N GLU A 553 -2.76 11.72 13.72
CA GLU A 553 -1.87 12.86 13.47
C GLU A 553 -1.01 13.19 14.69
N LEU A 554 -1.58 13.13 15.89
CA LEU A 554 -0.83 13.29 17.13
C LEU A 554 0.26 12.22 17.27
N ASP A 555 -0.03 10.96 16.97
CA ASP A 555 0.95 9.87 16.98
C ASP A 555 2.10 10.14 16.01
N VAL A 556 1.81 10.58 14.78
CA VAL A 556 2.85 10.95 13.81
C VAL A 556 3.71 12.10 14.31
N LEU A 557 3.11 13.17 14.86
CA LEU A 557 3.86 14.32 15.39
C LEU A 557 4.74 13.94 16.59
N CYS A 558 4.22 13.11 17.50
CA CYS A 558 5.00 12.57 18.63
C CYS A 558 6.13 11.67 18.15
N THR A 559 5.90 10.88 17.09
CA THR A 559 6.92 10.02 16.49
C THR A 559 8.03 10.86 15.84
N LEU A 560 7.67 11.88 15.07
CA LEU A 560 8.65 12.77 14.45
C LEU A 560 9.44 13.58 15.50
N ALA A 561 8.81 13.96 16.63
CA ALA A 561 9.49 14.60 17.75
C ALA A 561 10.50 13.64 18.41
N GLU A 562 10.11 12.41 18.66
CA GLU A 562 10.98 11.37 19.21
C GLU A 562 12.15 11.04 18.26
N ARG A 563 11.90 10.91 16.95
CA ARG A 563 12.96 10.72 15.96
C ARG A 563 13.93 11.89 15.89
N ALA A 564 13.41 13.11 15.97
CA ALA A 564 14.24 14.31 15.97
C ALA A 564 15.20 14.34 17.19
N GLU A 565 14.73 13.99 18.37
CA GLU A 565 15.56 13.93 19.57
C GLU A 565 16.51 12.73 19.55
N ALA A 566 16.03 11.54 19.23
CA ALA A 566 16.83 10.31 19.21
C ALA A 566 17.93 10.30 18.15
N LEU A 567 17.74 11.00 17.02
CA LEU A 567 18.66 11.03 15.89
C LEU A 567 19.41 12.37 15.74
N ASP A 568 19.26 13.27 16.70
CA ASP A 568 19.87 14.60 16.71
C ASP A 568 19.59 15.39 15.41
N TRP A 569 18.29 15.55 15.08
CA TRP A 569 17.82 16.31 13.93
C TRP A 569 17.39 17.72 14.34
N SER A 570 17.57 18.68 13.43
CA SER A 570 17.24 20.06 13.66
C SER A 570 15.98 20.53 12.90
N ALA A 571 15.35 21.60 13.40
CA ALA A 571 14.22 22.22 12.71
C ALA A 571 14.66 22.88 11.39
N PRO A 572 14.08 22.53 10.24
CA PRO A 572 14.36 23.21 8.99
C PRO A 572 13.65 24.56 8.93
N GLN A 573 14.28 25.52 8.29
CA GLN A 573 13.70 26.83 8.00
C GLN A 573 13.19 26.85 6.55
N LEU A 574 11.88 27.02 6.37
CA LEU A 574 11.27 27.17 5.06
C LEU A 574 11.17 28.65 4.68
N THR A 575 11.76 29.02 3.55
CA THR A 575 11.80 30.40 3.04
C THR A 575 11.08 30.55 1.72
N ASP A 576 10.71 31.80 1.37
CA ASP A 576 10.18 32.17 0.04
C ASP A 576 11.30 32.49 -0.96
N GLU A 577 12.50 32.70 -0.47
CA GLU A 577 13.69 32.93 -1.28
C GLU A 577 14.14 31.63 -1.94
N ALA A 578 14.61 31.76 -3.20
CA ALA A 578 15.12 30.64 -3.95
C ALA A 578 16.46 30.19 -3.39
N GLY A 579 16.66 28.90 -3.18
CA GLY A 579 17.93 28.31 -2.74
C GLY A 579 17.76 27.15 -1.76
N LEU A 580 18.87 26.45 -1.56
CA LEU A 580 19.01 25.36 -0.59
C LEU A 580 20.32 25.55 0.17
N LEU A 581 20.26 25.71 1.47
CA LEU A 581 21.39 25.73 2.39
C LEU A 581 21.24 24.59 3.37
N ILE A 582 22.17 23.65 3.38
CA ILE A 582 22.23 22.55 4.34
C ILE A 582 23.63 22.55 4.93
N GLU A 583 23.74 22.73 6.25
CA GLU A 583 24.99 22.68 6.97
C GLU A 583 25.08 21.36 7.73
N ARG A 584 26.21 20.65 7.55
CA ARG A 584 26.47 19.36 8.18
C ARG A 584 25.33 18.34 7.96
N GLY A 585 24.86 18.23 6.72
CA GLY A 585 23.85 17.26 6.33
C GLY A 585 24.34 15.82 6.50
N ARG A 586 23.46 14.91 6.92
CA ARG A 586 23.74 13.48 7.10
C ARG A 586 22.69 12.63 6.36
N HIS A 587 23.07 11.43 5.96
CA HIS A 587 22.13 10.54 5.27
C HIS A 587 21.32 9.72 6.30
N PRO A 588 20.00 9.93 6.44
CA PRO A 588 19.22 9.37 7.55
C PRO A 588 19.25 7.84 7.63
N VAL A 589 19.27 7.16 6.49
CA VAL A 589 19.27 5.69 6.44
C VAL A 589 20.68 5.13 6.65
N VAL A 590 21.68 5.68 5.93
CA VAL A 590 23.06 5.19 6.00
C VAL A 590 23.64 5.38 7.39
N GLU A 591 23.36 6.51 8.03
CA GLU A 591 23.77 6.81 9.41
C GLU A 591 23.21 5.80 10.41
N LYS A 592 21.94 5.38 10.25
CA LYS A 592 21.28 4.41 11.13
C LYS A 592 21.77 2.97 10.94
N VAL A 593 22.14 2.60 9.71
CA VAL A 593 22.51 1.21 9.35
C VAL A 593 23.99 0.92 9.57
N ARG A 594 24.85 1.95 9.55
CA ARG A 594 26.30 1.80 9.76
C ARG A 594 26.67 1.92 11.24
N ASP A 595 27.64 1.10 11.67
CA ASP A 595 28.27 1.22 12.99
C ASP A 595 29.32 2.34 13.06
N GLU A 596 29.84 2.76 11.90
CA GLU A 596 30.85 3.82 11.79
C GLU A 596 30.19 5.19 11.76
N PRO A 597 30.82 6.24 12.38
CA PRO A 597 30.31 7.60 12.33
C PRO A 597 30.13 8.09 10.89
N PHE A 598 29.00 8.75 10.62
CA PHE A 598 28.74 9.34 9.33
C PHE A 598 29.45 10.70 9.18
N GLU A 599 30.17 10.92 8.07
CA GLU A 599 30.79 12.22 7.80
C GLU A 599 29.76 13.21 7.25
N PRO A 600 29.43 14.29 7.98
CA PRO A 600 28.45 15.27 7.57
C PRO A 600 28.99 16.18 6.45
N ASN A 601 28.11 16.56 5.51
CA ASN A 601 28.49 17.41 4.38
C ASN A 601 27.54 18.56 4.16
N ASP A 602 28.08 19.69 3.71
CA ASP A 602 27.32 20.90 3.41
C ASP A 602 26.78 20.89 1.97
N LEU A 603 25.67 21.62 1.75
CA LEU A 603 25.15 21.96 0.43
C LEU A 603 24.76 23.42 0.40
N VAL A 604 25.25 24.13 -0.63
CA VAL A 604 24.80 25.48 -0.95
C VAL A 604 24.41 25.53 -2.43
N LEU A 605 23.12 25.78 -2.68
CA LEU A 605 22.58 26.07 -4.01
C LEU A 605 21.73 27.34 -3.91
N ASP A 606 22.01 28.29 -4.79
CA ASP A 606 21.35 29.60 -4.86
C ASP A 606 21.20 30.03 -6.33
N ASP A 607 20.80 31.27 -6.58
CA ASP A 607 20.65 31.80 -7.93
C ASP A 607 21.98 31.93 -8.71
N HIS A 608 23.11 32.00 -8.01
CA HIS A 608 24.43 32.05 -8.61
C HIS A 608 25.12 30.68 -8.70
N ARG A 609 24.67 29.70 -7.91
CA ARG A 609 25.23 28.36 -7.83
C ARG A 609 24.11 27.34 -7.92
N ARG A 610 23.60 27.11 -9.14
CA ARG A 610 22.43 26.21 -9.34
C ARG A 610 22.82 24.77 -9.61
N MET A 611 24.07 24.51 -10.04
CA MET A 611 24.52 23.15 -10.32
C MET A 611 25.86 22.87 -9.66
N LEU A 612 26.01 21.72 -9.06
CA LEU A 612 27.25 21.13 -8.60
C LEU A 612 27.67 19.97 -9.51
N VAL A 613 28.83 20.09 -10.16
CA VAL A 613 29.48 18.94 -10.80
C VAL A 613 30.31 18.22 -9.74
N ILE A 614 29.94 16.97 -9.44
CA ILE A 614 30.49 16.19 -8.34
C ILE A 614 31.42 15.12 -8.89
N THR A 615 32.72 15.23 -8.56
CA THR A 615 33.76 14.28 -8.99
C THR A 615 34.27 13.47 -7.77
N GLY A 616 35.11 12.47 -8.05
CA GLY A 616 35.72 11.62 -7.01
C GLY A 616 35.54 10.13 -7.27
N PRO A 617 36.13 9.26 -6.42
CA PRO A 617 36.08 7.81 -6.60
C PRO A 617 34.66 7.23 -6.39
N ASN A 618 34.38 6.06 -7.00
CA ASN A 618 33.06 5.42 -6.92
C ASN A 618 32.64 5.08 -5.48
N MET A 619 33.57 4.66 -4.64
CA MET A 619 33.31 4.35 -3.22
C MET A 619 33.39 5.61 -2.32
N GLY A 620 33.67 6.78 -2.86
CA GLY A 620 33.76 8.03 -2.10
C GLY A 620 32.45 8.52 -1.51
N GLY A 621 31.29 8.06 -2.01
CA GLY A 621 29.96 8.42 -1.49
C GLY A 621 29.20 9.48 -2.30
N LYS A 622 29.52 9.67 -3.59
CA LYS A 622 28.83 10.64 -4.47
C LYS A 622 27.31 10.48 -4.46
N SER A 623 26.83 9.27 -4.74
CA SER A 623 25.39 8.95 -4.76
C SER A 623 24.75 9.09 -3.38
N THR A 624 25.49 8.75 -2.30
CA THR A 624 25.05 8.94 -0.91
C THR A 624 24.86 10.41 -0.59
N TYR A 625 25.82 11.27 -0.97
CA TYR A 625 25.73 12.71 -0.78
C TYR A 625 24.56 13.33 -1.54
N MET A 626 24.31 12.93 -2.77
CA MET A 626 23.16 13.43 -3.53
C MET A 626 21.84 13.00 -2.90
N ARG A 627 21.68 11.70 -2.59
CA ARG A 627 20.47 11.18 -1.94
C ARG A 627 20.21 11.84 -0.58
N GLN A 628 21.24 12.04 0.23
CA GLN A 628 21.17 12.74 1.51
C GLN A 628 20.44 14.09 1.38
N ASN A 629 20.85 14.91 0.42
CA ASN A 629 20.29 16.24 0.24
C ASN A 629 18.81 16.18 -0.23
N ALA A 630 18.48 15.26 -1.13
CA ALA A 630 17.10 15.06 -1.55
C ALA A 630 16.20 14.55 -0.40
N LEU A 631 16.71 13.65 0.45
CA LEU A 631 15.99 13.15 1.62
C LEU A 631 15.80 14.23 2.69
N ILE A 632 16.77 15.12 2.90
CA ILE A 632 16.64 16.28 3.79
C ILE A 632 15.53 17.22 3.30
N VAL A 633 15.50 17.54 2.02
CA VAL A 633 14.44 18.34 1.40
C VAL A 633 13.08 17.66 1.57
N LEU A 634 13.00 16.37 1.31
CA LEU A 634 11.76 15.60 1.43
C LEU A 634 11.27 15.56 2.88
N LEU A 635 12.15 15.32 3.86
CA LEU A 635 11.81 15.32 5.30
C LEU A 635 11.22 16.67 5.72
N ALA A 636 11.82 17.79 5.30
CA ALA A 636 11.29 19.12 5.57
C ALA A 636 9.88 19.30 4.99
N HIS A 637 9.58 18.71 3.83
CA HIS A 637 8.30 18.82 3.13
C HIS A 637 7.24 17.80 3.57
N ILE A 638 7.58 16.88 4.46
CA ILE A 638 6.58 16.11 5.23
C ILE A 638 6.28 16.76 6.59
N GLY A 639 7.02 17.80 6.96
CA GLY A 639 6.89 18.51 8.23
C GLY A 639 7.74 17.91 9.35
N SER A 640 8.77 17.12 9.02
CA SER A 640 9.74 16.57 9.97
C SER A 640 10.91 17.52 10.21
N TYR A 641 11.60 17.34 11.32
CA TYR A 641 12.98 17.82 11.50
C TYR A 641 13.91 17.04 10.57
N VAL A 642 15.12 17.55 10.34
CA VAL A 642 16.05 17.05 9.33
C VAL A 642 17.43 16.71 9.90
N PRO A 643 18.13 15.70 9.35
CA PRO A 643 19.48 15.30 9.75
C PRO A 643 20.55 16.31 9.27
N ALA A 644 20.53 17.50 9.85
CA ALA A 644 21.49 18.56 9.56
C ALA A 644 21.64 19.46 10.79
N SER A 645 22.75 20.20 10.92
CA SER A 645 22.85 21.21 11.99
C SER A 645 22.00 22.44 11.69
N ARG A 646 21.83 22.75 10.40
CA ARG A 646 20.97 23.83 9.91
C ARG A 646 20.51 23.51 8.50
N ALA A 647 19.26 23.78 8.19
CA ALA A 647 18.72 23.67 6.85
C ALA A 647 17.81 24.87 6.55
N VAL A 648 18.07 25.59 5.44
CA VAL A 648 17.20 26.64 4.89
C VAL A 648 16.78 26.22 3.51
N ILE A 649 15.48 26.04 3.29
CA ILE A 649 14.94 25.39 2.09
C ILE A 649 13.95 26.35 1.43
N GLY A 650 14.26 26.75 0.21
CA GLY A 650 13.41 27.53 -0.69
C GLY A 650 12.32 26.68 -1.34
N PRO A 651 11.53 27.28 -2.27
CA PRO A 651 10.45 26.57 -2.95
C PRO A 651 10.99 25.43 -3.82
N ILE A 652 10.49 24.21 -3.56
CA ILE A 652 10.73 23.03 -4.40
C ILE A 652 9.39 22.52 -4.93
N ASP A 653 9.33 22.25 -6.24
CA ASP A 653 8.15 21.70 -6.89
C ASP A 653 8.29 20.22 -7.26
N ARG A 654 9.50 19.77 -7.58
CA ARG A 654 9.78 18.39 -8.01
C ARG A 654 11.15 17.94 -7.52
N ILE A 655 11.27 16.65 -7.28
CA ILE A 655 12.56 15.99 -7.09
C ILE A 655 12.70 14.92 -8.14
N PHE A 656 13.78 14.97 -8.91
CA PHE A 656 14.11 13.98 -9.92
C PHE A 656 15.42 13.30 -9.57
N THR A 657 15.47 12.01 -9.80
CA THR A 657 16.73 11.26 -9.65
C THR A 657 16.98 10.35 -10.84
N ARG A 658 18.19 10.40 -11.35
CA ARG A 658 18.77 9.42 -12.23
C ARG A 658 20.01 8.86 -11.55
N ILE A 659 19.85 7.76 -10.81
CA ILE A 659 20.92 7.12 -10.03
C ILE A 659 20.96 5.64 -10.46
N GLY A 660 22.12 5.16 -10.88
CA GLY A 660 22.48 3.82 -11.32
C GLY A 660 21.34 2.85 -11.62
N ALA A 661 21.09 2.49 -12.87
CA ALA A 661 20.08 1.48 -13.21
C ALA A 661 20.64 0.09 -12.93
N GLY A 662 20.00 -0.69 -12.06
CA GLY A 662 20.10 -2.14 -12.16
C GLY A 662 19.46 -2.63 -13.47
N ASP A 663 20.01 -3.68 -14.07
CA ASP A 663 19.46 -4.30 -15.27
C ASP A 663 18.00 -4.66 -15.05
N ASP A 664 17.08 -3.99 -15.76
CA ASP A 664 15.66 -4.40 -15.79
C ASP A 664 15.44 -5.34 -16.99
N LEU A 665 15.98 -6.54 -16.85
CA LEU A 665 15.83 -7.62 -17.84
C LEU A 665 14.36 -7.97 -18.10
N SER A 666 13.45 -7.65 -17.15
CA SER A 666 12.02 -7.97 -17.27
C SER A 666 11.31 -7.12 -18.32
N ARG A 667 11.82 -5.92 -18.63
CA ARG A 667 11.25 -5.01 -19.64
C ARG A 667 11.84 -5.18 -21.03
N GLY A 668 12.92 -5.97 -21.17
CA GLY A 668 13.60 -6.16 -22.45
C GLY A 668 14.23 -4.89 -23.03
N GLN A 669 14.46 -3.87 -22.18
CA GLN A 669 15.14 -2.62 -22.57
C GLN A 669 16.59 -2.69 -22.12
N SER A 670 17.50 -2.17 -22.96
CA SER A 670 18.90 -2.02 -22.53
C SER A 670 19.01 -0.98 -21.43
N THR A 671 19.98 -1.14 -20.53
CA THR A 671 20.29 -0.17 -19.46
C THR A 671 20.43 1.24 -19.98
N PHE A 672 21.05 1.40 -21.15
CA PHE A 672 21.19 2.69 -21.81
C PHE A 672 19.83 3.30 -22.23
N MET A 673 18.89 2.50 -22.74
CA MET A 673 17.57 3.02 -23.13
C MET A 673 16.75 3.45 -21.90
N VAL A 674 16.84 2.73 -20.80
CA VAL A 674 16.20 3.12 -19.53
C VAL A 674 16.81 4.43 -19.04
N GLU A 675 18.14 4.53 -19.04
CA GLU A 675 18.88 5.74 -18.67
C GLU A 675 18.44 6.95 -19.50
N MET A 676 18.38 6.81 -20.83
CA MET A 676 17.98 7.90 -21.71
C MET A 676 16.52 8.29 -21.55
N SER A 677 15.63 7.34 -21.26
CA SER A 677 14.22 7.63 -20.98
C SER A 677 14.04 8.40 -19.69
N GLU A 678 14.75 8.03 -18.61
CA GLU A 678 14.72 8.75 -17.34
C GLU A 678 15.32 10.16 -17.51
N THR A 679 16.44 10.28 -18.22
CA THR A 679 17.09 11.57 -18.54
C THR A 679 16.15 12.46 -19.35
N ALA A 680 15.48 11.93 -20.38
CA ALA A 680 14.53 12.67 -21.19
C ALA A 680 13.34 13.19 -20.35
N ASN A 681 12.78 12.33 -19.46
CA ASN A 681 11.74 12.77 -18.54
C ASN A 681 12.18 13.96 -17.68
N ILE A 682 13.39 13.92 -17.14
CA ILE A 682 13.97 15.01 -16.35
C ILE A 682 14.12 16.28 -17.19
N LEU A 683 14.74 16.20 -18.36
CA LEU A 683 15.01 17.35 -19.21
C LEU A 683 13.73 18.04 -19.71
N HIS A 684 12.66 17.27 -19.95
CA HIS A 684 11.37 17.82 -20.38
C HIS A 684 10.56 18.46 -19.25
N ASN A 685 10.72 17.99 -18.01
CA ASN A 685 9.82 18.35 -16.90
C ASN A 685 10.48 19.16 -15.79
N ALA A 686 11.82 19.32 -15.80
CA ALA A 686 12.52 20.10 -14.78
C ALA A 686 12.22 21.58 -14.91
N THR A 687 11.95 22.24 -13.78
CA THR A 687 11.67 23.69 -13.64
C THR A 687 12.78 24.36 -12.83
N PRO A 688 12.81 25.70 -12.74
CA PRO A 688 13.76 26.39 -11.87
C PRO A 688 13.63 26.09 -10.38
N GLN A 689 12.51 25.48 -9.95
CA GLN A 689 12.26 25.04 -8.58
C GLN A 689 12.48 23.53 -8.39
N SER A 690 12.93 22.81 -9.42
CA SER A 690 13.18 21.37 -9.32
C SER A 690 14.55 21.08 -8.73
N LEU A 691 14.63 20.04 -7.89
CA LEU A 691 15.87 19.44 -7.43
C LEU A 691 16.17 18.19 -8.27
N VAL A 692 17.28 18.19 -8.98
CA VAL A 692 17.67 17.15 -9.94
C VAL A 692 18.97 16.47 -9.49
N LEU A 693 18.94 15.14 -9.39
CA LEU A 693 20.10 14.31 -9.07
C LEU A 693 20.45 13.43 -10.29
N MET A 694 21.59 13.71 -10.90
CA MET A 694 22.10 12.98 -12.07
C MET A 694 23.38 12.24 -11.70
N ASP A 695 23.35 10.91 -11.75
CA ASP A 695 24.49 10.07 -11.40
C ASP A 695 24.99 9.30 -12.63
N GLU A 696 26.22 9.59 -13.05
CA GLU A 696 26.97 8.86 -14.07
C GLU A 696 26.23 8.70 -15.42
N VAL A 697 25.69 9.79 -15.94
CA VAL A 697 24.99 9.81 -17.25
C VAL A 697 25.95 9.51 -18.39
N GLY A 698 25.54 8.65 -19.33
CA GLY A 698 26.30 8.30 -20.54
C GLY A 698 27.18 7.05 -20.40
N ARG A 699 27.08 6.27 -19.33
CA ARG A 699 27.89 5.05 -19.14
C ARG A 699 27.54 3.89 -20.06
N GLY A 700 26.30 3.83 -20.57
CA GLY A 700 25.80 2.70 -21.36
C GLY A 700 26.17 2.73 -22.83
N THR A 701 27.04 3.65 -23.29
CA THR A 701 27.46 3.83 -24.70
C THR A 701 28.96 4.07 -24.83
N SER A 702 29.43 4.43 -26.04
CA SER A 702 30.84 4.76 -26.24
C SER A 702 31.23 5.99 -25.42
N THR A 703 32.53 6.09 -25.02
CA THR A 703 33.00 7.15 -24.12
C THR A 703 32.70 8.55 -24.66
N TYR A 704 32.91 8.80 -25.96
CA TYR A 704 32.70 10.12 -26.56
C TYR A 704 31.22 10.46 -26.73
N ASP A 705 30.37 9.50 -27.09
CA ASP A 705 28.92 9.71 -27.15
C ASP A 705 28.36 9.95 -25.76
N GLY A 706 28.82 9.19 -24.78
CA GLY A 706 28.45 9.36 -23.37
C GLY A 706 28.79 10.72 -22.82
N LEU A 707 30.03 11.17 -23.06
CA LEU A 707 30.49 12.51 -22.67
C LEU A 707 29.68 13.61 -23.36
N ALA A 708 29.43 13.50 -24.69
CA ALA A 708 28.67 14.48 -25.44
C ALA A 708 27.23 14.61 -24.89
N LEU A 709 26.56 13.49 -24.61
CA LEU A 709 25.20 13.46 -24.02
C LEU A 709 25.18 14.02 -22.60
N ALA A 710 26.15 13.64 -21.76
CA ALA A 710 26.23 14.12 -20.38
C ALA A 710 26.46 15.63 -20.34
N ARG A 711 27.36 16.16 -21.22
CA ARG A 711 27.60 17.60 -21.36
C ARG A 711 26.36 18.35 -21.81
N ALA A 712 25.66 17.83 -22.84
CA ALA A 712 24.44 18.45 -23.35
C ALA A 712 23.32 18.47 -22.29
N ALA A 713 23.15 17.39 -21.54
CA ALA A 713 22.20 17.32 -20.45
C ALA A 713 22.55 18.31 -19.33
N ALA A 714 23.80 18.36 -18.90
CA ALA A 714 24.25 19.30 -17.87
C ALA A 714 24.04 20.78 -18.30
N VAL A 715 24.40 21.13 -19.53
CA VAL A 715 24.16 22.47 -20.07
C VAL A 715 22.67 22.80 -20.15
N HIS A 716 21.84 21.87 -20.59
CA HIS A 716 20.37 22.06 -20.63
C HIS A 716 19.80 22.35 -19.25
N LEU A 717 20.19 21.58 -18.25
CA LEU A 717 19.74 21.76 -16.86
C LEU A 717 20.19 23.09 -16.27
N ALA A 718 21.44 23.51 -16.54
CA ALA A 718 21.98 24.75 -16.01
C ALA A 718 21.48 26.02 -16.74
N ALA A 719 21.40 26.00 -18.07
CA ALA A 719 21.07 27.15 -18.86
C ALA A 719 19.60 27.32 -19.21
N ASN A 720 18.91 26.20 -19.54
CA ASN A 720 17.51 26.20 -19.99
C ASN A 720 16.54 26.01 -18.84
N SER A 721 16.61 24.85 -18.16
CA SER A 721 15.72 24.53 -17.05
C SER A 721 16.04 25.34 -15.80
N LYS A 722 17.33 25.70 -15.62
CA LYS A 722 17.86 26.40 -14.44
C LYS A 722 17.51 25.69 -13.13
N ALA A 723 17.43 24.35 -13.16
CA ALA A 723 17.09 23.54 -12.02
C ALA A 723 18.25 23.45 -11.03
N TYR A 724 17.96 23.29 -9.74
CA TYR A 724 18.96 22.92 -8.76
C TYR A 724 19.45 21.51 -9.05
N THR A 725 20.73 21.37 -9.40
CA THR A 725 21.24 20.11 -9.93
C THR A 725 22.50 19.63 -9.20
N LEU A 726 22.47 18.38 -8.77
CA LEU A 726 23.61 17.62 -8.30
C LEU A 726 24.00 16.63 -9.40
N PHE A 727 25.14 16.86 -10.07
CA PHE A 727 25.57 16.11 -11.26
C PHE A 727 26.86 15.34 -10.94
N ALA A 728 26.75 14.08 -10.57
CA ALA A 728 27.91 13.23 -10.33
C ALA A 728 28.40 12.62 -11.65
N THR A 729 29.68 12.66 -11.89
CA THR A 729 30.29 12.19 -13.14
C THR A 729 31.69 11.64 -12.95
N HIS A 730 32.10 10.78 -13.88
CA HIS A 730 33.48 10.34 -14.09
C HIS A 730 34.20 11.04 -15.24
N TYR A 731 33.44 11.85 -16.02
CA TYR A 731 34.02 12.67 -17.10
C TYR A 731 34.60 13.93 -16.49
N PHE A 732 35.95 13.99 -16.41
CA PHE A 732 36.65 15.18 -15.89
C PHE A 732 36.43 16.40 -16.77
N GLU A 733 36.20 16.21 -18.05
CA GLU A 733 35.92 17.26 -19.03
C GLU A 733 34.69 18.10 -18.66
N LEU A 734 33.73 17.51 -17.93
CA LEU A 734 32.56 18.24 -17.45
C LEU A 734 32.90 19.28 -16.38
N THR A 735 34.06 19.17 -15.71
CA THR A 735 34.49 20.19 -14.74
C THR A 735 34.82 21.51 -15.38
N GLU A 736 35.11 21.53 -16.68
CA GLU A 736 35.36 22.75 -17.46
C GLU A 736 34.10 23.63 -17.60
N LEU A 737 32.91 23.04 -17.47
CA LEU A 737 31.64 23.76 -17.51
C LEU A 737 31.54 24.85 -16.45
N ALA A 738 32.21 24.75 -15.33
CA ALA A 738 32.23 25.77 -14.28
C ALA A 738 32.97 27.06 -14.75
N ALA A 739 33.87 26.96 -15.73
CA ALA A 739 34.51 28.13 -16.34
C ALA A 739 33.61 28.75 -17.42
N GLU A 740 32.77 27.98 -18.09
CA GLU A 740 31.89 28.46 -19.15
C GLU A 740 30.55 29.04 -18.60
N TYR A 741 30.05 28.48 -17.52
CA TYR A 741 28.72 28.79 -16.92
C TYR A 741 28.88 29.22 -15.46
N PRO A 742 28.65 30.49 -15.10
CA PRO A 742 28.84 31.01 -13.73
C PRO A 742 27.95 30.33 -12.69
N SER A 743 26.81 29.72 -13.11
CA SER A 743 25.86 28.99 -12.22
C SER A 743 26.30 27.56 -11.92
N ILE A 744 27.40 27.08 -12.47
CA ILE A 744 27.97 25.76 -12.24
C ILE A 744 29.19 25.89 -11.35
N ALA A 745 29.29 25.07 -10.32
CA ALA A 745 30.45 24.93 -9.46
C ALA A 745 30.92 23.47 -9.42
N ASN A 746 32.20 23.26 -9.20
CA ASN A 746 32.78 21.94 -9.03
C ASN A 746 32.96 21.64 -7.55
N VAL A 747 32.62 20.42 -7.15
CA VAL A 747 32.95 19.85 -5.86
C VAL A 747 33.51 18.44 -6.05
N HIS A 748 34.26 17.95 -5.08
CA HIS A 748 34.72 16.56 -5.11
C HIS A 748 34.63 15.90 -3.74
N LEU A 749 34.49 14.58 -3.76
CA LEU A 749 34.65 13.77 -2.56
C LEU A 749 36.12 13.40 -2.38
N ASP A 750 36.62 13.74 -1.19
CA ASP A 750 38.04 13.60 -0.85
C ASP A 750 38.44 12.16 -0.59
N ALA A 751 39.61 11.78 -1.06
CA ALA A 751 40.24 10.50 -0.77
C ALA A 751 41.74 10.72 -0.61
N VAL A 752 42.32 10.13 0.44
CA VAL A 752 43.73 10.28 0.81
C VAL A 752 44.44 8.95 0.60
N GLU A 753 45.58 9.00 -0.09
CA GLU A 753 46.49 7.84 -0.17
C GLU A 753 47.37 7.79 1.06
N TYR A 754 47.32 6.67 1.79
CA TYR A 754 48.22 6.38 2.90
C TYR A 754 49.00 5.09 2.61
N GLY A 755 50.22 5.25 2.10
CA GLY A 755 51.03 4.12 1.61
C GLY A 755 50.37 3.50 0.36
N ASP A 756 50.11 2.17 0.44
CA ASP A 756 49.39 1.41 -0.62
C ASP A 756 47.87 1.38 -0.43
N GLN A 757 47.32 2.06 0.58
CA GLN A 757 45.89 2.07 0.91
C GLN A 757 45.27 3.41 0.51
N LEU A 758 44.06 3.35 -0.02
CA LEU A 758 43.18 4.50 -0.28
C LEU A 758 42.15 4.61 0.85
N VAL A 759 42.16 5.76 1.53
CA VAL A 759 41.20 6.08 2.59
C VAL A 759 40.21 7.07 2.02
N PHE A 760 38.93 6.69 2.01
CA PHE A 760 37.82 7.57 1.60
C PHE A 760 37.44 8.44 2.79
N MET A 761 37.59 9.74 2.65
CA MET A 761 37.24 10.69 3.71
C MET A 761 35.75 11.00 3.75
N HIS A 762 35.00 10.67 2.71
CA HIS A 762 33.58 10.96 2.53
C HIS A 762 33.19 12.45 2.69
N ALA A 763 34.20 13.35 2.74
CA ALA A 763 34.04 14.77 2.88
C ALA A 763 33.97 15.44 1.50
N VAL A 764 32.99 16.31 1.30
CA VAL A 764 32.84 17.14 0.09
C VAL A 764 33.70 18.37 0.22
N LYS A 765 34.52 18.64 -0.80
CA LYS A 765 35.40 19.81 -0.90
C LYS A 765 35.12 20.59 -2.18
N GLU A 766 35.38 21.88 -2.13
CA GLU A 766 35.30 22.77 -3.30
C GLU A 766 36.35 22.42 -4.35
N GLY A 767 36.00 22.66 -5.62
CA GLY A 767 36.84 22.38 -6.77
C GLY A 767 36.74 20.95 -7.31
N PRO A 768 37.31 20.68 -8.50
CA PRO A 768 37.32 19.36 -9.09
C PRO A 768 38.31 18.43 -8.39
N ALA A 769 38.10 17.10 -8.47
CA ALA A 769 39.09 16.13 -8.03
C ALA A 769 40.37 16.22 -8.87
N ASN A 770 41.53 16.08 -8.23
CA ASN A 770 42.82 16.24 -8.92
C ASN A 770 43.21 15.05 -9.82
N ARG A 771 42.59 13.85 -9.58
CA ARG A 771 42.84 12.63 -10.35
C ARG A 771 41.76 11.59 -10.12
N SER A 772 41.70 10.56 -10.98
CA SER A 772 40.86 9.39 -10.78
C SER A 772 41.58 8.35 -9.89
N PHE A 773 40.84 7.67 -9.04
CA PHE A 773 41.35 6.64 -8.15
C PHE A 773 40.95 5.21 -8.62
N GLY A 774 40.58 5.01 -9.87
CA GLY A 774 40.11 3.74 -10.41
C GLY A 774 41.07 2.58 -10.22
N LEU A 775 42.38 2.81 -10.45
CA LEU A 775 43.41 1.78 -10.26
C LEU A 775 43.64 1.42 -8.80
N GLN A 776 43.53 2.39 -7.90
CA GLN A 776 43.64 2.17 -6.47
C GLN A 776 42.46 1.35 -5.94
N VAL A 777 41.23 1.69 -6.39
CA VAL A 777 40.02 0.92 -6.07
C VAL A 777 40.11 -0.50 -6.61
N ALA A 778 40.64 -0.69 -7.83
CA ALA A 778 40.86 -2.01 -8.41
C ALA A 778 41.89 -2.84 -7.61
N ALA A 779 42.92 -2.19 -7.10
CA ALA A 779 43.91 -2.83 -6.20
C ALA A 779 43.26 -3.26 -4.86
N LEU A 780 42.43 -2.40 -4.26
CA LEU A 780 41.64 -2.73 -3.05
C LEU A 780 40.64 -3.87 -3.28
N ALA A 781 40.04 -3.96 -4.48
CA ALA A 781 39.19 -5.07 -4.85
C ALA A 781 39.94 -6.40 -5.09
N GLY A 782 41.27 -6.42 -4.95
CA GLY A 782 42.08 -7.61 -5.04
C GLY A 782 42.54 -8.00 -6.45
N LEU A 783 42.54 -7.09 -7.41
CA LEU A 783 43.11 -7.36 -8.73
C LEU A 783 44.62 -7.66 -8.62
N PRO A 784 45.15 -8.62 -9.42
CA PRO A 784 46.57 -8.97 -9.38
C PRO A 784 47.49 -7.77 -9.57
N LYS A 785 48.56 -7.67 -8.80
CA LYS A 785 49.49 -6.53 -8.84
C LYS A 785 50.11 -6.33 -10.21
N SER A 786 50.31 -7.38 -11.01
CA SER A 786 50.82 -7.31 -12.40
C SER A 786 49.84 -6.56 -13.31
N VAL A 787 48.53 -6.85 -13.20
CA VAL A 787 47.45 -6.23 -13.94
C VAL A 787 47.37 -4.71 -13.61
N ILE A 788 47.47 -4.37 -12.32
CA ILE A 788 47.49 -2.99 -11.84
C ILE A 788 48.72 -2.24 -12.39
N ALA A 789 49.90 -2.87 -12.40
CA ALA A 789 51.10 -2.27 -12.92
C ALA A 789 51.02 -1.96 -14.44
N ASP A 790 50.46 -2.92 -15.20
CA ASP A 790 50.27 -2.69 -16.66
C ASP A 790 49.18 -1.65 -16.95
N ALA A 791 48.09 -1.63 -16.15
CA ALA A 791 47.08 -0.61 -16.26
C ALA A 791 47.63 0.80 -15.94
N ARG A 792 48.50 0.94 -14.95
CA ARG A 792 49.22 2.22 -14.67
C ARG A 792 50.07 2.71 -15.84
N LYS A 793 50.79 1.79 -16.50
CA LYS A 793 51.62 2.15 -17.71
C LYS A 793 50.70 2.63 -18.84
N THR A 794 49.63 1.90 -19.07
CA THR A 794 48.65 2.24 -20.10
C THR A 794 47.97 3.59 -19.83
N LEU A 795 47.54 3.84 -18.58
CA LEU A 795 46.96 5.12 -18.17
C LEU A 795 47.92 6.27 -18.41
N ALA A 796 49.18 6.14 -17.99
CA ALA A 796 50.20 7.18 -18.22
C ALA A 796 50.46 7.45 -19.70
N GLN A 797 50.35 6.42 -20.57
CA GLN A 797 50.47 6.61 -22.02
C GLN A 797 49.25 7.37 -22.59
N LEU A 798 48.05 7.07 -22.15
CA LEU A 798 46.82 7.74 -22.56
C LEU A 798 46.79 9.20 -22.10
N GLU A 799 47.16 9.49 -20.86
CA GLU A 799 47.26 10.85 -20.33
C GLU A 799 48.30 11.71 -21.07
N ASN A 800 49.49 11.14 -21.35
CA ASN A 800 50.52 11.82 -22.13
C ASN A 800 50.14 12.02 -23.60
N GLY A 801 49.31 11.12 -24.17
CA GLY A 801 48.81 11.25 -25.54
C GLY A 801 47.75 12.36 -25.68
N MET A 802 46.99 12.67 -24.64
CA MET A 802 45.99 13.74 -24.65
C MET A 802 46.58 15.16 -24.61
N HIS A 803 47.74 15.34 -24.02
CA HIS A 803 48.44 16.65 -23.99
C HIS A 803 49.23 17.02 -25.28
N GLY A 804 49.22 16.16 -26.31
CA GLY A 804 49.99 16.28 -27.53
C GLY A 804 49.24 16.63 -28.81
N HIS A 805 47.93 16.83 -28.80
CA HIS A 805 47.16 17.08 -30.03
C HIS A 805 46.51 18.47 -30.10
N THR A 806 47.31 19.49 -30.41
CA THR A 806 46.87 20.55 -31.31
C THR A 806 46.71 19.88 -32.69
N VAL A 807 45.48 19.66 -33.11
CA VAL A 807 45.16 18.99 -34.37
C VAL A 807 45.67 19.83 -35.54
N LYS A 808 46.74 19.38 -36.22
CA LYS A 808 46.95 19.62 -37.63
C LYS A 808 46.27 18.46 -38.38
N PRO A 809 45.44 18.68 -39.38
CA PRO A 809 44.84 17.60 -40.14
C PRO A 809 45.89 16.97 -41.04
N SER A 810 46.37 15.78 -40.76
CA SER A 810 47.06 14.92 -41.73
C SER A 810 46.18 13.74 -42.05
N LEU A 811 45.68 13.76 -43.24
CA LEU A 811 45.15 12.61 -44.00
C LEU A 811 46.21 11.54 -44.07
N GLN A 812 45.91 10.34 -43.53
CA GLN A 812 46.29 9.01 -43.94
C GLN A 812 46.35 8.08 -42.77
N HIS A 813 45.26 7.36 -42.49
CA HIS A 813 45.31 6.07 -41.82
C HIS A 813 44.35 5.13 -42.56
N GLU A 814 44.91 4.05 -43.11
CA GLU A 814 44.16 2.94 -43.65
C GLU A 814 43.31 2.28 -42.53
N PRO A 815 42.06 1.94 -42.77
CA PRO A 815 41.23 1.30 -41.78
C PRO A 815 41.55 -0.18 -41.65
N SER A 816 41.89 -0.64 -40.46
CA SER A 816 41.82 -2.05 -40.11
C SER A 816 40.35 -2.55 -40.24
N PRO A 817 40.10 -3.75 -40.73
CA PRO A 817 38.74 -4.24 -40.91
C PRO A 817 38.12 -4.69 -39.60
N GLN A 818 37.34 -3.80 -38.98
CA GLN A 818 36.43 -4.15 -37.93
C GLN A 818 35.10 -4.51 -38.60
N LEU A 819 34.69 -5.76 -38.49
CA LEU A 819 33.39 -6.22 -38.96
C LEU A 819 32.27 -5.44 -38.26
N GLY A 820 31.78 -4.40 -38.93
CA GLY A 820 30.63 -3.63 -38.52
C GLY A 820 29.36 -4.41 -38.86
N LEU A 821 28.59 -4.83 -37.84
CA LEU A 821 27.28 -5.49 -38.01
C LEU A 821 26.19 -4.53 -38.53
N PHE A 822 26.46 -3.22 -38.66
CA PHE A 822 25.57 -2.18 -39.17
C PHE A 822 26.35 -1.11 -39.90
N ALA A 823 26.99 -1.45 -41.03
CA ALA A 823 27.40 -0.43 -41.98
C ALA A 823 26.12 0.06 -42.70
N PRO A 824 25.94 1.38 -42.92
CA PRO A 824 24.91 1.86 -43.83
C PRO A 824 25.17 1.22 -45.19
N PRO A 825 24.14 0.82 -45.94
CA PRO A 825 24.35 0.25 -47.27
C PRO A 825 25.10 1.24 -48.13
N GLU A 826 26.15 0.79 -48.83
CA GLU A 826 26.81 1.62 -49.79
C GLU A 826 25.78 2.11 -50.82
N PRO A 827 25.86 3.39 -51.25
CA PRO A 827 24.98 3.92 -52.26
C PRO A 827 24.99 3.00 -53.50
N SER A 828 23.83 2.61 -53.99
CA SER A 828 23.68 1.76 -55.15
C SER A 828 24.34 2.38 -56.38
N ALA A 829 24.65 1.59 -57.40
CA ALA A 829 25.22 2.12 -58.63
C ALA A 829 24.29 3.16 -59.27
N ALA A 830 22.99 3.04 -59.08
CA ALA A 830 22.01 4.02 -59.55
C ALA A 830 22.05 5.33 -58.73
N GLU A 831 22.24 5.26 -57.40
CA GLU A 831 22.37 6.46 -56.55
C GLU A 831 23.68 7.25 -56.86
N ARG A 832 24.79 6.55 -57.07
CA ARG A 832 26.04 7.19 -57.48
C ARG A 832 25.91 7.86 -58.85
N ALA A 833 25.27 7.19 -59.83
CA ALA A 833 25.04 7.76 -61.16
C ALA A 833 24.04 8.95 -61.09
N LEU A 834 23.13 8.99 -60.17
CA LEU A 834 22.17 10.09 -59.98
C LEU A 834 22.84 11.32 -59.38
N GLN A 835 23.84 11.16 -58.53
CA GLN A 835 24.59 12.29 -57.90
C GLN A 835 25.38 13.11 -58.91
N ASP A 836 25.76 12.48 -60.07
CA ASP A 836 26.54 13.16 -61.13
C ASP A 836 25.65 13.81 -62.18
N VAL A 837 24.32 13.78 -62.02
CA VAL A 837 23.36 14.36 -62.97
C VAL A 837 22.92 15.74 -62.55
N ASP A 838 23.20 16.73 -63.39
CA ASP A 838 22.62 18.06 -63.21
C ASP A 838 21.33 18.19 -64.05
N PRO A 839 20.15 18.21 -63.39
CA PRO A 839 18.86 18.21 -64.10
C PRO A 839 18.63 19.49 -64.93
N ASP A 840 19.23 20.61 -64.52
CA ASP A 840 19.01 21.90 -65.16
C ASP A 840 19.87 22.06 -66.43
N ALA A 841 20.86 21.22 -66.59
CA ALA A 841 21.75 21.22 -67.77
C ALA A 841 21.29 20.26 -68.88
N LEU A 842 20.21 19.46 -68.64
CA LEU A 842 19.75 18.41 -69.55
C LEU A 842 18.59 18.86 -70.46
N THR A 843 18.67 18.51 -71.75
CA THR A 843 17.52 18.61 -72.66
C THR A 843 16.50 17.49 -72.34
N PRO A 844 15.22 17.60 -72.72
CA PRO A 844 14.21 16.57 -72.43
C PRO A 844 14.58 15.21 -72.99
N ARG A 845 15.36 15.12 -74.10
CA ARG A 845 15.80 13.86 -74.68
C ARG A 845 16.93 13.23 -73.88
N GLU A 846 17.85 14.03 -73.43
CA GLU A 846 18.98 13.58 -72.60
C GLU A 846 18.50 13.18 -71.21
N ALA A 847 17.49 13.84 -70.63
CA ALA A 847 16.88 13.47 -69.39
C ALA A 847 16.22 12.06 -69.49
N LEU A 848 15.58 11.75 -70.63
CA LEU A 848 15.00 10.43 -70.89
C LEU A 848 16.08 9.36 -71.00
N ASP A 849 17.20 9.66 -71.70
CA ASP A 849 18.32 8.73 -71.81
C ASP A 849 19.03 8.49 -70.45
N VAL A 850 19.12 9.50 -69.57
CA VAL A 850 19.61 9.36 -68.22
C VAL A 850 18.67 8.46 -67.41
N LEU A 851 17.34 8.63 -67.49
CA LEU A 851 16.37 7.79 -66.83
C LEU A 851 16.47 6.32 -67.26
N TYR A 852 16.68 6.04 -68.58
CA TYR A 852 16.93 4.68 -69.07
C TYR A 852 18.22 4.07 -68.55
N ARG A 853 19.29 4.89 -68.44
CA ARG A 853 20.55 4.45 -67.79
C ARG A 853 20.42 4.15 -66.31
N LEU A 854 19.77 5.02 -65.59
CA LEU A 854 19.51 4.79 -64.15
C LEU A 854 18.65 3.53 -63.94
N LYS A 855 17.61 3.31 -64.79
CA LYS A 855 16.78 2.12 -64.76
C LYS A 855 17.53 0.83 -65.06
N ALA A 856 18.59 0.91 -65.85
CA ALA A 856 19.45 -0.26 -66.18
C ALA A 856 20.46 -0.60 -65.06
N LEU A 857 20.63 0.34 -64.05
CA LEU A 857 21.53 0.19 -62.92
C LEU A 857 20.79 -0.27 -61.63
N VAL A 858 19.46 -0.31 -61.67
CA VAL A 858 18.59 -0.86 -60.66
C VAL A 858 18.31 -2.30 -60.98
#